data_7b26d2edfa538292a2e16df94c265af5
#
_entry.id   7b26d2edfa538292a2e16df94c265af5
#
_cell.length_a   1.000
_cell.length_b   1.000
_cell.length_c   1.000
_cell.angle_alpha   90.00
_cell.angle_beta   90.00
_cell.angle_gamma   90.00
#
_symmetry.space_group_name_H-M   'P 1'
#
loop_
_entity.id
_entity.type
_entity.pdbx_description
1 polymer ?
#
loop_
_entity_poly.entity_id
_entity_poly.type
_entity_poly.pdbx_seq_one_letter_code
_entity_poly.pdbx_strand_id
1 'polypeptide(L)'
;MKQVLRKGLKHIVVDEVPDPVTVAHHVLVRPFYSLISSGTETADIHQDALVKEVAENPSHLRKVWEVMKQQGPIRTVTEVKAKFSEYAALGYSGAGVVVDKHPTVKNIEIGERVAYGGEGTGHAETVLAGSNLVVKVPDKVPFEHACFTTLGSIAMNAVRIAQIGIGDVVAVIGLGLVGQLVSQLVRVQGGLVVAIDMKQDRVNLAGELGADSALLGGAGVPDEVKALTNGRGVDCVIVCAAAKTAAPVQQAIKIARDRGRIVIVGAMPLDLPRDEMYIKELQLYMSRAYGPGSYDPSYEKQGIDYPFGYVRWTENRNMAEFLRLVAREQIKLEPLITHRFGLQEAPQAYQTIMDPAGTSLAVLLRYPVSSESESVPQFAPQRRLEISEPLEATKGLRLALIGAGNLARWEHLPNLKKISGVTLRAVQSASGARGKSYGERFGAAYSCSDYQEVLDDQEIDVVLIATRHQYHFEQALAAIKAGKHVFLEKPMALTGDECRQLFQAVNEKGVQLTVGFNRRFAPYYLDLKHAISNRPGPAVINCRMNSPGLVGSFWAADPAFGGAIVGEGCHFVDLMYWLLESEPLSVSAYSLPTGKEDPIGENNIVASFRFADGSIGNLTYCTVGSKTSGGEHVEVFTQGVGAITEDFKTLTVNGSSRKTKSSRWAEKGYAAQMSAFIEGLRAGRQPEVTVRDGARATIGCLRMLESARTHEPCDINLDATLGTPAGALQELV
;
A
#
# COMPACT_ATOMS: atom_id res chain seq x y z
N MET A 1 -5.32 -2.59 -21.46
CA MET A 1 -6.69 -2.14 -21.11
C MET A 1 -6.76 -0.65 -20.94
N LYS A 2 -7.95 -0.06 -21.13
CA LYS A 2 -8.18 1.35 -20.82
C LYS A 2 -8.61 1.52 -19.36
N GLN A 3 -8.10 2.56 -18.71
CA GLN A 3 -8.38 2.87 -17.32
C GLN A 3 -8.53 4.38 -17.11
N VAL A 4 -9.44 4.77 -16.24
CA VAL A 4 -9.59 6.16 -15.80
C VAL A 4 -8.50 6.48 -14.78
N LEU A 5 -7.68 7.46 -15.11
CA LEU A 5 -6.53 7.86 -14.31
C LEU A 5 -6.58 9.35 -14.00
N ARG A 6 -6.17 9.68 -12.79
CA ARG A 6 -5.80 11.05 -12.45
C ARG A 6 -4.29 11.21 -12.70
N LYS A 7 -3.93 12.10 -13.62
CA LYS A 7 -2.55 12.52 -13.87
C LYS A 7 -2.31 13.84 -13.15
N GLY A 8 -1.41 13.82 -12.18
CA GLY A 8 -1.16 14.99 -11.34
C GLY A 8 -2.34 15.30 -10.41
N LEU A 9 -2.66 16.60 -10.22
CA LEU A 9 -3.65 17.03 -9.22
C LEU A 9 -5.10 16.94 -9.72
N LYS A 10 -5.36 17.32 -10.97
CA LYS A 10 -6.74 17.52 -11.48
C LYS A 10 -7.03 16.88 -12.84
N HIS A 11 -6.01 16.47 -13.56
CA HIS A 11 -6.19 16.04 -14.93
C HIS A 11 -6.67 14.59 -15.01
N ILE A 12 -7.96 14.41 -15.25
CA ILE A 12 -8.57 13.09 -15.42
C ILE A 12 -8.52 12.71 -16.88
N VAL A 13 -8.01 11.52 -17.17
CA VAL A 13 -7.87 10.97 -18.51
C VAL A 13 -8.29 9.51 -18.53
N VAL A 14 -8.65 9.03 -19.71
CA VAL A 14 -8.72 7.59 -20.01
C VAL A 14 -7.47 7.23 -20.75
N ASP A 15 -6.69 6.32 -20.22
CA ASP A 15 -5.40 5.96 -20.78
C ASP A 15 -5.20 4.44 -20.80
N GLU A 16 -4.35 3.97 -21.72
CA GLU A 16 -4.01 2.56 -21.81
C GLU A 16 -2.96 2.18 -20.77
N VAL A 17 -3.18 1.05 -20.12
CA VAL A 17 -2.26 0.45 -19.14
C VAL A 17 -2.24 -1.07 -19.33
N PRO A 18 -1.19 -1.79 -18.91
CA PRO A 18 -1.19 -3.25 -18.90
C PRO A 18 -2.37 -3.83 -18.11
N ASP A 19 -2.96 -4.93 -18.60
CA ASP A 19 -3.96 -5.68 -17.84
C ASP A 19 -3.34 -6.28 -16.58
N PRO A 20 -4.08 -6.33 -15.45
CA PRO A 20 -3.56 -6.93 -14.22
C PRO A 20 -3.39 -8.45 -14.34
N VAL A 21 -2.51 -9.00 -13.52
CA VAL A 21 -2.32 -10.44 -13.35
C VAL A 21 -3.16 -10.93 -12.18
N THR A 22 -3.78 -12.10 -12.33
CA THR A 22 -4.53 -12.74 -11.25
C THR A 22 -3.57 -13.21 -10.15
N VAL A 23 -3.84 -12.81 -8.91
CA VAL A 23 -3.03 -13.18 -7.74
C VAL A 23 -3.86 -13.99 -6.74
N ALA A 24 -3.21 -14.60 -5.75
CA ALA A 24 -3.88 -15.42 -4.73
C ALA A 24 -5.08 -14.67 -4.11
N HIS A 25 -6.20 -15.39 -3.94
CA HIS A 25 -7.46 -14.90 -3.38
C HIS A 25 -8.15 -13.77 -4.18
N HIS A 26 -7.80 -13.60 -5.46
CA HIS A 26 -8.41 -12.59 -6.33
C HIS A 26 -9.01 -13.20 -7.60
N VAL A 27 -9.91 -12.44 -8.20
CA VAL A 27 -10.50 -12.70 -9.51
C VAL A 27 -10.30 -11.51 -10.43
N LEU A 28 -10.28 -11.75 -11.75
CA LEU A 28 -10.37 -10.70 -12.77
C LEU A 28 -11.83 -10.59 -13.24
N VAL A 29 -12.32 -9.37 -13.21
CA VAL A 29 -13.68 -9.03 -13.65
C VAL A 29 -13.60 -8.11 -14.86
N ARG A 30 -14.39 -8.37 -15.87
CA ARG A 30 -14.65 -7.47 -17.01
C ARG A 30 -15.92 -6.68 -16.71
N PRO A 31 -15.83 -5.39 -16.37
CA PRO A 31 -16.99 -4.57 -16.04
C PRO A 31 -17.90 -4.31 -17.23
N PHE A 32 -19.19 -4.19 -16.93
CA PHE A 32 -20.21 -3.64 -17.82
C PHE A 32 -20.57 -2.21 -17.39
N TYR A 33 -20.64 -1.99 -16.06
CA TYR A 33 -20.89 -0.71 -15.46
C TYR A 33 -20.05 -0.51 -14.20
N SER A 34 -19.65 0.72 -13.98
CA SER A 34 -19.10 1.18 -12.69
C SER A 34 -19.74 2.49 -12.28
N LEU A 35 -19.79 2.73 -10.98
CA LEU A 35 -20.45 3.88 -10.37
C LEU A 35 -19.39 4.83 -9.80
N ILE A 36 -19.43 6.10 -10.20
CA ILE A 36 -18.57 7.13 -9.63
C ILE A 36 -19.17 7.63 -8.31
N SER A 37 -18.39 7.57 -7.25
CA SER A 37 -18.77 8.06 -5.93
C SER A 37 -18.39 9.53 -5.76
N SER A 38 -19.39 10.42 -5.85
CA SER A 38 -19.18 11.85 -5.71
C SER A 38 -18.58 12.27 -4.36
N GLY A 39 -18.84 11.53 -3.27
CA GLY A 39 -18.34 11.86 -1.93
C GLY A 39 -16.86 11.53 -1.73
N THR A 40 -16.42 10.36 -2.18
CA THR A 40 -15.05 9.86 -1.94
C THR A 40 -14.09 10.32 -3.02
N GLU A 41 -14.45 10.14 -4.28
CA GLU A 41 -13.54 10.40 -5.40
C GLU A 41 -13.31 11.90 -5.66
N THR A 42 -14.33 12.75 -5.40
CA THR A 42 -14.14 14.21 -5.51
C THR A 42 -13.32 14.77 -4.34
N ALA A 43 -13.37 14.18 -3.15
CA ALA A 43 -12.52 14.59 -2.04
C ALA A 43 -11.01 14.42 -2.39
N ASP A 44 -10.66 13.35 -3.09
CA ASP A 44 -9.30 13.11 -3.57
C ASP A 44 -8.87 14.08 -4.68
N ILE A 45 -9.82 14.58 -5.47
CA ILE A 45 -9.58 15.54 -6.56
C ILE A 45 -9.50 16.98 -6.01
N HIS A 46 -10.26 17.29 -4.97
CA HIS A 46 -10.22 18.58 -4.27
C HIS A 46 -9.01 18.77 -3.36
N GLN A 47 -8.10 17.80 -3.27
CA GLN A 47 -6.79 17.96 -2.60
C GLN A 47 -5.84 19.00 -3.28
N ASP A 48 -6.37 19.89 -4.11
CA ASP A 48 -5.73 21.21 -4.41
C ASP A 48 -5.43 22.04 -3.18
N ALA A 49 -6.11 21.71 -2.13
CA ALA A 49 -5.80 22.13 -0.79
C ALA A 49 -4.39 21.70 -0.34
N LEU A 50 -3.74 20.70 -0.97
CA LEU A 50 -2.43 20.23 -0.46
C LEU A 50 -1.36 21.32 -0.48
N VAL A 51 -1.31 22.20 -1.48
CA VAL A 51 -0.39 23.34 -1.46
C VAL A 51 -0.90 24.40 -0.46
N LYS A 52 -2.21 24.61 -0.38
CA LYS A 52 -2.87 25.48 0.60
C LYS A 52 -2.91 24.82 1.99
N GLU A 53 -3.20 23.54 2.06
CA GLU A 53 -3.24 22.72 3.27
C GLU A 53 -1.85 22.44 3.83
N VAL A 54 -0.80 22.29 2.99
CA VAL A 54 0.61 22.30 3.40
C VAL A 54 1.01 23.69 3.88
N ALA A 55 0.46 24.76 3.31
CA ALA A 55 0.71 26.12 3.78
C ALA A 55 -0.09 26.47 5.06
N GLU A 56 -1.27 25.89 5.23
CA GLU A 56 -2.19 26.17 6.34
C GLU A 56 -2.06 25.15 7.50
N ASN A 57 -1.49 23.96 7.25
CA ASN A 57 -1.34 22.91 8.26
C ASN A 57 0.13 22.73 8.71
N PRO A 58 0.49 23.18 9.94
CA PRO A 58 1.85 23.10 10.46
C PRO A 58 2.47 21.70 10.47
N SER A 59 1.64 20.64 10.52
CA SER A 59 2.10 19.26 10.54
C SER A 59 2.65 18.79 9.18
N HIS A 60 2.09 19.27 8.08
CA HIS A 60 2.55 18.96 6.73
C HIS A 60 3.82 19.77 6.36
N LEU A 61 3.87 21.03 6.75
CA LEU A 61 5.10 21.85 6.66
C LEU A 61 6.25 21.19 7.44
N ARG A 62 5.94 20.67 8.62
CA ARG A 62 6.94 19.97 9.45
C ARG A 62 7.45 18.70 8.77
N LYS A 63 6.59 17.90 8.14
CA LYS A 63 6.99 16.71 7.36
C LYS A 63 7.86 17.07 6.16
N VAL A 64 7.46 18.06 5.36
CA VAL A 64 8.26 18.56 4.24
C VAL A 64 9.62 19.09 4.73
N TRP A 65 9.64 19.77 5.86
CA TRP A 65 10.85 20.30 6.46
C TRP A 65 11.77 19.21 7.05
N GLU A 66 11.19 18.14 7.63
CA GLU A 66 11.93 16.96 8.09
C GLU A 66 12.58 16.22 6.91
N VAL A 67 11.84 16.03 5.82
CA VAL A 67 12.37 15.44 4.57
C VAL A 67 13.47 16.34 3.99
N MET A 68 13.26 17.66 3.97
CA MET A 68 14.23 18.62 3.49
C MET A 68 15.50 18.62 4.35
N LYS A 69 15.41 18.45 5.67
CA LYS A 69 16.56 18.29 6.56
C LYS A 69 17.32 16.99 6.34
N GLN A 70 16.63 15.92 5.98
CA GLN A 70 17.25 14.61 5.80
C GLN A 70 17.90 14.44 4.42
N GLN A 71 17.25 14.92 3.36
CA GLN A 71 17.60 14.60 1.97
C GLN A 71 18.01 15.80 1.13
N GLY A 72 17.85 17.03 1.64
CA GLY A 72 18.20 18.27 0.96
C GLY A 72 17.06 18.88 0.13
N PRO A 73 17.14 20.21 -0.19
CA PRO A 73 16.05 20.94 -0.84
C PRO A 73 15.79 20.47 -2.27
N ILE A 74 16.83 20.18 -3.05
CA ILE A 74 16.69 19.75 -4.45
C ILE A 74 15.95 18.41 -4.53
N ARG A 75 16.30 17.45 -3.66
CA ARG A 75 15.68 16.13 -3.59
C ARG A 75 14.23 16.24 -3.14
N THR A 76 13.94 17.04 -2.11
CA THR A 76 12.58 17.28 -1.62
C THR A 76 11.68 17.89 -2.70
N VAL A 77 12.15 18.91 -3.44
CA VAL A 77 11.40 19.51 -4.56
C VAL A 77 11.15 18.47 -5.66
N THR A 78 12.13 17.62 -5.95
CA THR A 78 11.99 16.56 -6.95
C THR A 78 10.97 15.51 -6.49
N GLU A 79 10.93 15.16 -5.22
CA GLU A 79 9.95 14.22 -4.65
C GLU A 79 8.53 14.79 -4.65
N VAL A 80 8.38 16.05 -4.26
CA VAL A 80 7.08 16.74 -4.32
C VAL A 80 6.56 16.77 -5.76
N LYS A 81 7.39 17.20 -6.73
CA LYS A 81 7.04 17.16 -8.16
C LYS A 81 6.71 15.75 -8.64
N ALA A 82 7.44 14.74 -8.19
CA ALA A 82 7.22 13.35 -8.55
C ALA A 82 5.89 12.80 -8.05
N LYS A 83 5.51 13.14 -6.82
CA LYS A 83 4.21 12.77 -6.26
C LYS A 83 3.06 13.41 -7.04
N PHE A 84 3.24 14.64 -7.52
CA PHE A 84 2.28 15.34 -8.36
C PHE A 84 2.19 14.83 -9.81
N SER A 85 3.16 14.07 -10.29
CA SER A 85 3.14 13.46 -11.62
C SER A 85 2.77 11.98 -11.63
N GLU A 86 2.52 11.37 -10.48
CA GLU A 86 2.12 9.96 -10.37
C GLU A 86 0.69 9.76 -10.85
N TYR A 87 0.46 8.63 -11.55
CA TYR A 87 -0.87 8.26 -12.00
C TYR A 87 -1.62 7.54 -10.88
N ALA A 88 -2.82 8.00 -10.57
CA ALA A 88 -3.71 7.38 -9.60
C ALA A 88 -4.96 6.84 -10.31
N ALA A 89 -5.29 5.57 -10.08
CA ALA A 89 -6.55 4.98 -10.53
C ALA A 89 -7.71 5.57 -9.74
N LEU A 90 -8.84 5.79 -10.42
CA LEU A 90 -10.09 6.27 -9.83
C LEU A 90 -11.15 5.17 -9.89
N GLY A 91 -12.06 5.16 -8.91
CA GLY A 91 -13.16 4.21 -8.81
C GLY A 91 -12.90 3.04 -7.87
N TYR A 92 -14.01 2.48 -7.33
CA TYR A 92 -13.97 1.34 -6.40
C TYR A 92 -15.27 0.52 -6.38
N SER A 93 -16.21 0.76 -7.30
CA SER A 93 -17.51 0.10 -7.32
C SER A 93 -17.95 -0.19 -8.74
N GLY A 94 -18.28 -1.46 -9.04
CA GLY A 94 -18.73 -1.85 -10.35
C GLY A 94 -19.35 -3.25 -10.40
N ALA A 95 -19.79 -3.64 -11.60
CA ALA A 95 -20.38 -4.96 -11.85
C ALA A 95 -20.05 -5.44 -13.27
N GLY A 96 -19.87 -6.74 -13.42
CA GLY A 96 -19.49 -7.37 -14.67
C GLY A 96 -19.41 -8.89 -14.59
N VAL A 97 -18.57 -9.48 -15.42
CA VAL A 97 -18.41 -10.94 -15.52
C VAL A 97 -16.98 -11.33 -15.17
N VAL A 98 -16.82 -12.41 -14.42
CA VAL A 98 -15.52 -13.00 -14.09
C VAL A 98 -14.87 -13.58 -15.34
N VAL A 99 -13.66 -13.15 -15.68
CA VAL A 99 -12.92 -13.64 -16.87
C VAL A 99 -11.70 -14.48 -16.52
N ASP A 100 -11.21 -14.38 -15.28
CA ASP A 100 -10.12 -15.20 -14.76
C ASP A 100 -10.18 -15.26 -13.23
N LYS A 101 -9.65 -16.31 -12.63
CA LYS A 101 -9.57 -16.48 -11.17
C LYS A 101 -8.34 -17.23 -10.75
N HIS A 102 -7.77 -16.85 -9.60
CA HIS A 102 -6.70 -17.64 -9.01
C HIS A 102 -7.22 -18.98 -8.46
N PRO A 103 -6.46 -20.08 -8.53
CA PRO A 103 -6.88 -21.40 -8.03
C PRO A 103 -7.28 -21.46 -6.55
N THR A 104 -6.87 -20.48 -5.72
CA THR A 104 -7.30 -20.38 -4.32
C THR A 104 -8.75 -19.95 -4.15
N VAL A 105 -9.35 -19.32 -5.16
CA VAL A 105 -10.77 -18.90 -5.14
C VAL A 105 -11.67 -20.07 -5.55
N LYS A 106 -12.50 -20.55 -4.61
CA LYS A 106 -13.33 -21.75 -4.80
C LYS A 106 -14.83 -21.49 -4.99
N ASN A 107 -15.30 -20.33 -4.54
CA ASN A 107 -16.72 -19.96 -4.46
C ASN A 107 -17.22 -19.09 -5.63
N ILE A 108 -16.35 -18.74 -6.56
CA ILE A 108 -16.64 -17.92 -7.74
C ILE A 108 -16.11 -18.64 -8.97
N GLU A 109 -16.89 -18.67 -10.07
CA GLU A 109 -16.50 -19.31 -11.31
C GLU A 109 -16.34 -18.32 -12.47
N ILE A 110 -15.51 -18.67 -13.46
CA ILE A 110 -15.37 -17.90 -14.70
C ILE A 110 -16.72 -17.90 -15.42
N GLY A 111 -17.14 -16.74 -15.92
CA GLY A 111 -18.44 -16.53 -16.54
C GLY A 111 -19.53 -16.08 -15.56
N GLU A 112 -19.31 -16.12 -14.25
CA GLU A 112 -20.30 -15.64 -13.28
C GLU A 112 -20.47 -14.13 -13.32
N ARG A 113 -21.73 -13.70 -13.20
CA ARG A 113 -22.15 -12.31 -13.03
C ARG A 113 -21.85 -11.86 -11.61
N VAL A 114 -21.03 -10.82 -11.45
CA VAL A 114 -20.59 -10.35 -10.14
C VAL A 114 -20.64 -8.84 -10.01
N ALA A 115 -20.85 -8.36 -8.77
CA ALA A 115 -20.54 -7.01 -8.36
C ALA A 115 -19.28 -7.04 -7.50
N TYR A 116 -18.46 -6.00 -7.61
CA TYR A 116 -17.19 -5.89 -6.92
C TYR A 116 -17.01 -4.54 -6.26
N GLY A 117 -16.17 -4.51 -5.25
CA GLY A 117 -15.74 -3.29 -4.56
C GLY A 117 -14.28 -3.33 -4.15
N GLY A 118 -13.84 -2.27 -3.47
CA GLY A 118 -12.54 -2.19 -2.82
C GLY A 118 -11.52 -1.28 -3.49
N GLU A 119 -10.55 -0.89 -2.68
CA GLU A 119 -9.44 -0.03 -3.10
C GLU A 119 -8.61 -0.74 -4.19
N GLY A 120 -8.31 -0.02 -5.27
CA GLY A 120 -7.47 -0.51 -6.36
C GLY A 120 -8.22 -1.22 -7.48
N THR A 121 -9.55 -1.43 -7.38
CA THR A 121 -10.33 -1.99 -8.48
C THR A 121 -10.42 -1.02 -9.66
N GLY A 122 -10.64 0.26 -9.42
CA GLY A 122 -10.62 1.32 -10.42
C GLY A 122 -11.74 1.26 -11.47
N HIS A 123 -11.88 2.34 -12.25
CA HIS A 123 -12.69 2.36 -13.48
C HIS A 123 -11.81 1.90 -14.65
N ALA A 124 -11.80 0.60 -14.95
CA ALA A 124 -10.95 -0.02 -15.96
C ALA A 124 -11.69 -1.12 -16.73
N GLU A 125 -11.24 -1.44 -17.95
CA GLU A 125 -11.83 -2.52 -18.76
C GLU A 125 -11.60 -3.91 -18.17
N THR A 126 -10.61 -4.07 -17.28
CA THR A 126 -10.33 -5.28 -16.52
C THR A 126 -9.99 -4.89 -15.07
N VAL A 127 -10.61 -5.52 -14.10
CA VAL A 127 -10.49 -5.20 -12.68
C VAL A 127 -10.03 -6.42 -11.90
N LEU A 128 -8.98 -6.26 -11.08
CA LEU A 128 -8.54 -7.24 -10.11
C LEU A 128 -9.24 -6.98 -8.78
N ALA A 129 -10.08 -7.91 -8.33
CA ALA A 129 -10.85 -7.78 -7.10
C ALA A 129 -10.59 -8.94 -6.13
N GLY A 130 -10.46 -8.63 -4.83
CA GLY A 130 -10.33 -9.64 -3.78
C GLY A 130 -11.61 -10.47 -3.64
N SER A 131 -11.50 -11.77 -3.42
CA SER A 131 -12.64 -12.69 -3.40
C SER A 131 -13.70 -12.33 -2.35
N ASN A 132 -13.31 -11.74 -1.21
CA ASN A 132 -14.23 -11.27 -0.18
C ASN A 132 -14.90 -9.92 -0.55
N LEU A 133 -14.43 -9.25 -1.59
CA LEU A 133 -15.01 -8.01 -2.12
C LEU A 133 -15.80 -8.25 -3.42
N VAL A 134 -16.13 -9.49 -3.72
CA VAL A 134 -16.90 -9.90 -4.90
C VAL A 134 -18.12 -10.70 -4.45
N VAL A 135 -19.28 -10.38 -5.03
CA VAL A 135 -20.54 -11.07 -4.76
C VAL A 135 -21.28 -11.39 -6.05
N LYS A 136 -21.97 -12.53 -6.09
CA LYS A 136 -22.79 -12.94 -7.24
C LYS A 136 -23.98 -12.00 -7.43
N VAL A 137 -24.22 -11.59 -8.65
CA VAL A 137 -25.37 -10.76 -9.02
C VAL A 137 -26.55 -11.68 -9.35
N PRO A 138 -27.70 -11.53 -8.67
CA PRO A 138 -28.92 -12.28 -9.02
C PRO A 138 -29.36 -12.03 -10.48
N ASP A 139 -29.88 -13.03 -11.16
CA ASP A 139 -30.24 -12.97 -12.61
C ASP A 139 -31.17 -11.80 -12.98
N LYS A 140 -32.08 -11.44 -12.07
CA LYS A 140 -33.03 -10.34 -12.27
C LYS A 140 -32.41 -8.94 -12.10
N VAL A 141 -31.20 -8.84 -11.58
CA VAL A 141 -30.54 -7.55 -11.33
C VAL A 141 -29.65 -7.21 -12.53
N PRO A 142 -29.90 -6.12 -13.27
CA PRO A 142 -29.03 -5.67 -14.34
C PRO A 142 -27.70 -5.17 -13.76
N PHE A 143 -26.63 -5.27 -14.53
CA PHE A 143 -25.30 -4.78 -14.10
C PHE A 143 -25.30 -3.28 -13.76
N GLU A 144 -26.14 -2.51 -14.42
CA GLU A 144 -26.34 -1.09 -14.15
C GLU A 144 -26.83 -0.81 -12.72
N HIS A 145 -27.69 -1.69 -12.17
CA HIS A 145 -28.10 -1.62 -10.78
C HIS A 145 -27.09 -2.31 -9.84
N ALA A 146 -26.46 -3.39 -10.30
CA ALA A 146 -25.52 -4.13 -9.49
C ALA A 146 -24.25 -3.32 -9.14
N CYS A 147 -23.84 -2.35 -9.98
CA CYS A 147 -22.68 -1.49 -9.68
C CYS A 147 -22.87 -0.56 -8.47
N PHE A 148 -24.09 -0.44 -7.92
CA PHE A 148 -24.37 0.28 -6.66
C PHE A 148 -24.00 -0.50 -5.40
N THR A 149 -23.65 -1.76 -5.52
CA THR A 149 -23.50 -2.70 -4.39
C THR A 149 -22.58 -2.17 -3.30
N THR A 150 -21.49 -1.54 -3.66
CA THR A 150 -20.51 -0.99 -2.72
C THR A 150 -21.11 0.15 -1.88
N LEU A 151 -21.75 1.11 -2.53
CA LEU A 151 -22.42 2.22 -1.84
C LEU A 151 -23.65 1.75 -1.06
N GLY A 152 -24.35 0.75 -1.59
CA GLY A 152 -25.44 0.07 -0.89
C GLY A 152 -24.97 -0.61 0.40
N SER A 153 -23.78 -1.20 0.39
CA SER A 153 -23.17 -1.79 1.60
C SER A 153 -22.80 -0.75 2.64
N ILE A 154 -22.30 0.42 2.21
CA ILE A 154 -22.04 1.56 3.11
C ILE A 154 -23.34 1.99 3.79
N ALA A 155 -24.40 2.17 3.01
CA ALA A 155 -25.72 2.55 3.52
C ALA A 155 -26.28 1.47 4.47
N MET A 156 -26.13 0.19 4.11
CA MET A 156 -26.58 -0.92 4.94
C MET A 156 -25.83 -1.02 6.26
N ASN A 157 -24.52 -0.81 6.25
CA ASN A 157 -23.73 -0.77 7.49
C ASN A 157 -24.22 0.32 8.44
N ALA A 158 -24.52 1.53 7.92
CA ALA A 158 -25.07 2.62 8.72
C ALA A 158 -26.40 2.26 9.36
N VAL A 159 -27.33 1.66 8.60
CA VAL A 159 -28.65 1.22 9.08
C VAL A 159 -28.52 0.12 10.14
N ARG A 160 -27.54 -0.81 9.98
CA ARG A 160 -27.28 -1.84 11.00
C ARG A 160 -26.75 -1.26 12.30
N ILE A 161 -25.84 -0.29 12.25
CA ILE A 161 -25.31 0.42 13.42
C ILE A 161 -26.41 1.24 14.09
N ALA A 162 -27.35 1.79 13.32
CA ALA A 162 -28.49 2.52 13.82
C ALA A 162 -29.45 1.67 14.66
N GLN A 163 -29.46 0.32 14.49
CA GLN A 163 -30.31 -0.64 15.24
C GLN A 163 -31.79 -0.21 15.27
N ILE A 164 -32.32 0.11 14.11
CA ILE A 164 -33.67 0.64 13.95
C ILE A 164 -34.69 -0.44 14.26
N GLY A 165 -35.67 -0.10 15.11
CA GLY A 165 -36.84 -0.92 15.37
C GLY A 165 -38.02 -0.54 14.49
N ILE A 166 -39.04 -1.40 14.44
CA ILE A 166 -40.30 -1.11 13.74
C ILE A 166 -40.96 0.09 14.37
N GLY A 167 -41.28 1.13 13.58
CA GLY A 167 -41.96 2.35 14.04
C GLY A 167 -41.03 3.41 14.62
N ASP A 168 -39.71 3.17 14.69
CA ASP A 168 -38.76 4.24 15.05
C ASP A 168 -38.78 5.37 14.00
N VAL A 169 -38.76 6.60 14.48
CA VAL A 169 -38.62 7.78 13.61
C VAL A 169 -37.13 8.07 13.39
N VAL A 170 -36.68 8.00 12.14
CA VAL A 170 -35.27 8.14 11.77
C VAL A 170 -35.07 9.34 10.86
N ALA A 171 -34.28 10.31 11.30
CA ALA A 171 -33.87 11.40 10.44
C ALA A 171 -32.63 11.05 9.64
N VAL A 172 -32.64 11.31 8.33
CA VAL A 172 -31.49 11.18 7.43
C VAL A 172 -31.06 12.56 6.98
N ILE A 173 -29.89 13.02 7.45
CA ILE A 173 -29.32 14.34 7.09
C ILE A 173 -28.31 14.17 5.96
N GLY A 174 -28.57 14.81 4.82
CA GLY A 174 -27.78 14.70 3.60
C GLY A 174 -28.32 13.61 2.67
N LEU A 175 -29.04 14.01 1.64
CA LEU A 175 -29.73 13.15 0.67
C LEU A 175 -28.92 13.04 -0.64
N GLY A 176 -27.59 12.97 -0.53
CA GLY A 176 -26.74 12.46 -1.59
C GLY A 176 -27.02 10.98 -1.84
N LEU A 177 -26.28 10.34 -2.74
CA LEU A 177 -26.55 8.95 -3.14
C LEU A 177 -26.64 7.98 -1.94
N VAL A 178 -25.71 8.06 -1.00
CA VAL A 178 -25.75 7.22 0.21
C VAL A 178 -26.97 7.54 1.08
N GLY A 179 -27.33 8.83 1.25
CA GLY A 179 -28.50 9.22 2.04
C GLY A 179 -29.83 8.75 1.44
N GLN A 180 -29.97 8.78 0.10
CA GLN A 180 -31.14 8.22 -0.60
C GLN A 180 -31.24 6.70 -0.41
N LEU A 181 -30.10 5.99 -0.44
CA LEU A 181 -30.06 4.54 -0.16
C LEU A 181 -30.38 4.22 1.30
N VAL A 182 -29.83 5.00 2.24
CA VAL A 182 -30.14 4.89 3.68
C VAL A 182 -31.62 5.07 3.94
N SER A 183 -32.24 6.11 3.35
CA SER A 183 -33.68 6.38 3.51
C SER A 183 -34.55 5.19 3.08
N GLN A 184 -34.24 4.59 1.95
CA GLN A 184 -34.96 3.39 1.49
C GLN A 184 -34.72 2.18 2.40
N LEU A 185 -33.47 1.96 2.86
CA LEU A 185 -33.13 0.85 3.76
C LEU A 185 -33.77 0.99 5.14
N VAL A 186 -33.87 2.21 5.69
CA VAL A 186 -34.62 2.49 6.93
C VAL A 186 -36.09 2.02 6.81
N ARG A 187 -36.74 2.34 5.69
CA ARG A 187 -38.11 1.91 5.43
C ARG A 187 -38.21 0.38 5.31
N VAL A 188 -37.26 -0.25 4.62
CA VAL A 188 -37.22 -1.74 4.53
C VAL A 188 -37.09 -2.36 5.92
N GLN A 189 -36.40 -1.70 6.85
CA GLN A 189 -36.26 -2.11 8.25
C GLN A 189 -37.55 -1.88 9.07
N GLY A 190 -38.49 -1.05 8.59
CA GLY A 190 -39.74 -0.71 9.29
C GLY A 190 -39.69 0.61 10.06
N GLY A 191 -38.67 1.43 9.87
CA GLY A 191 -38.59 2.78 10.42
C GLY A 191 -39.34 3.80 9.57
N LEU A 192 -39.74 4.92 10.20
CA LEU A 192 -40.36 6.10 9.58
C LEU A 192 -39.26 7.11 9.26
N VAL A 193 -39.18 7.57 8.00
CA VAL A 193 -38.08 8.40 7.50
C VAL A 193 -38.45 9.89 7.50
N VAL A 194 -37.63 10.69 8.17
CA VAL A 194 -37.59 12.16 8.02
C VAL A 194 -36.31 12.50 7.21
N ALA A 195 -36.47 12.78 5.92
CA ALA A 195 -35.38 13.06 5.00
C ALA A 195 -35.04 14.55 4.97
N ILE A 196 -33.77 14.93 5.11
CA ILE A 196 -33.34 16.34 5.26
C ILE A 196 -32.14 16.62 4.34
N ASP A 197 -32.28 17.62 3.44
CA ASP A 197 -31.17 18.12 2.60
C ASP A 197 -31.32 19.62 2.31
N MET A 198 -30.21 20.27 1.99
CA MET A 198 -30.17 21.68 1.58
C MET A 198 -30.66 21.92 0.15
N LYS A 199 -30.72 20.85 -0.69
CA LYS A 199 -31.17 20.92 -2.09
C LYS A 199 -32.60 20.40 -2.24
N GLN A 200 -33.48 21.21 -2.79
CA GLN A 200 -34.92 20.90 -2.95
C GLN A 200 -35.15 19.68 -3.86
N ASP A 201 -34.37 19.52 -4.92
CA ASP A 201 -34.45 18.38 -5.85
C ASP A 201 -34.21 17.03 -5.12
N ARG A 202 -33.27 16.98 -4.19
CA ARG A 202 -32.97 15.82 -3.38
C ARG A 202 -34.06 15.50 -2.35
N VAL A 203 -34.63 16.55 -1.77
CA VAL A 203 -35.77 16.46 -0.85
C VAL A 203 -37.01 15.91 -1.58
N ASN A 204 -37.30 16.43 -2.78
CA ASN A 204 -38.41 15.92 -3.62
C ASN A 204 -38.21 14.45 -3.96
N LEU A 205 -37.00 14.06 -4.43
CA LEU A 205 -36.68 12.67 -4.77
C LEU A 205 -36.83 11.73 -3.56
N ALA A 206 -36.45 12.17 -2.35
CA ALA A 206 -36.63 11.34 -1.16
C ALA A 206 -38.12 11.10 -0.86
N GLY A 207 -38.97 12.10 -1.07
CA GLY A 207 -40.43 11.95 -0.99
C GLY A 207 -40.97 10.97 -2.02
N GLU A 208 -40.55 11.06 -3.29
CA GLU A 208 -40.94 10.13 -4.36
C GLU A 208 -40.49 8.69 -4.08
N LEU A 209 -39.35 8.53 -3.42
CA LEU A 209 -38.80 7.23 -2.98
C LEU A 209 -39.45 6.73 -1.69
N GLY A 210 -40.36 7.53 -1.12
CA GLY A 210 -41.28 7.15 -0.05
C GLY A 210 -40.80 7.53 1.34
N ALA A 211 -40.01 8.58 1.52
CA ALA A 211 -39.80 9.17 2.85
C ALA A 211 -41.12 9.64 3.43
N ASP A 212 -41.36 9.36 4.72
CA ASP A 212 -42.61 9.73 5.39
C ASP A 212 -42.76 11.27 5.58
N SER A 213 -41.62 11.93 5.68
CA SER A 213 -41.50 13.40 5.65
C SER A 213 -40.19 13.81 4.97
N ALA A 214 -40.23 14.88 4.19
CA ALA A 214 -39.06 15.39 3.48
C ALA A 214 -38.95 16.92 3.72
N LEU A 215 -37.87 17.35 4.34
CA LEU A 215 -37.67 18.72 4.84
C LEU A 215 -36.49 19.38 4.14
N LEU A 216 -36.69 20.64 3.73
CA LEU A 216 -35.59 21.46 3.27
C LEU A 216 -34.73 21.92 4.46
N GLY A 217 -33.44 21.71 4.38
CA GLY A 217 -32.49 22.03 5.43
C GLY A 217 -32.49 23.53 5.75
N GLY A 218 -32.48 23.87 7.03
CA GLY A 218 -32.51 25.24 7.51
C GLY A 218 -32.66 25.35 9.02
N ALA A 219 -32.74 26.57 9.51
CA ALA A 219 -32.90 26.87 10.95
C ALA A 219 -34.21 26.34 11.54
N GLY A 220 -35.24 26.18 10.71
CA GLY A 220 -36.59 25.72 11.13
C GLY A 220 -36.70 24.21 11.34
N VAL A 221 -35.73 23.40 10.82
CA VAL A 221 -35.79 21.94 10.89
C VAL A 221 -36.03 21.39 12.31
N PRO A 222 -35.39 21.90 13.38
CA PRO A 222 -35.66 21.40 14.73
C PRO A 222 -37.13 21.55 15.15
N ASP A 223 -37.76 22.62 14.80
CA ASP A 223 -39.18 22.89 15.18
C ASP A 223 -40.12 22.05 14.32
N GLU A 224 -39.81 21.84 13.02
CA GLU A 224 -40.57 20.96 12.15
C GLU A 224 -40.48 19.50 12.63
N VAL A 225 -39.29 19.03 13.00
CA VAL A 225 -39.08 17.67 13.56
C VAL A 225 -39.82 17.52 14.89
N LYS A 226 -39.81 18.52 15.75
CA LYS A 226 -40.61 18.51 17.00
C LYS A 226 -42.09 18.39 16.70
N ALA A 227 -42.60 19.13 15.73
CA ALA A 227 -43.99 19.04 15.34
C ALA A 227 -44.36 17.65 14.83
N LEU A 228 -43.53 17.05 13.97
CA LEU A 228 -43.72 15.69 13.45
C LEU A 228 -43.66 14.60 14.53
N THR A 229 -42.94 14.84 15.62
CA THR A 229 -42.69 13.85 16.69
C THR A 229 -43.41 14.18 18.01
N ASN A 230 -44.42 15.04 17.98
CA ASN A 230 -45.14 15.50 19.16
C ASN A 230 -44.20 16.02 20.28
N GLY A 231 -43.18 16.79 19.90
CA GLY A 231 -42.22 17.41 20.81
C GLY A 231 -41.09 16.52 21.25
N ARG A 232 -41.09 15.21 20.94
CA ARG A 232 -40.12 14.23 21.46
C ARG A 232 -38.76 14.24 20.75
N GLY A 233 -38.69 14.57 19.46
CA GLY A 233 -37.52 14.36 18.60
C GLY A 233 -37.48 12.96 18.01
N VAL A 234 -36.51 12.69 17.15
CA VAL A 234 -36.37 11.42 16.43
C VAL A 234 -35.59 10.38 17.25
N ASP A 235 -35.88 9.09 17.06
CA ASP A 235 -35.23 7.97 17.74
C ASP A 235 -33.77 7.81 17.30
N CYS A 236 -33.50 8.01 16.01
CA CYS A 236 -32.18 7.94 15.44
C CYS A 236 -31.95 9.04 14.38
N VAL A 237 -30.70 9.52 14.29
CA VAL A 237 -30.26 10.40 13.20
C VAL A 237 -29.09 9.75 12.49
N ILE A 238 -29.20 9.56 11.17
CA ILE A 238 -28.11 9.09 10.32
C ILE A 238 -27.59 10.26 9.49
N VAL A 239 -26.34 10.68 9.73
CA VAL A 239 -25.73 11.84 9.08
C VAL A 239 -24.89 11.36 7.90
N CYS A 240 -25.44 11.47 6.68
CA CYS A 240 -24.79 11.13 5.42
C CYS A 240 -24.13 12.32 4.72
N ALA A 241 -24.32 13.54 5.24
CA ALA A 241 -23.77 14.75 4.67
C ALA A 241 -22.24 14.79 4.82
N ALA A 242 -21.53 15.21 3.76
CA ALA A 242 -20.14 15.65 3.85
C ALA A 242 -20.15 17.19 3.96
N ALA A 243 -19.47 17.74 4.97
CA ALA A 243 -19.46 19.17 5.25
C ALA A 243 -18.10 19.65 5.76
N LYS A 244 -17.80 20.94 5.50
CA LYS A 244 -16.59 21.60 6.05
C LYS A 244 -16.78 22.10 7.49
N THR A 245 -18.00 22.03 8.03
CA THR A 245 -18.37 22.49 9.36
C THR A 245 -19.10 21.39 10.12
N ALA A 246 -19.21 21.53 11.44
CA ALA A 246 -19.96 20.61 12.30
C ALA A 246 -21.51 20.81 12.26
N ALA A 247 -22.03 21.72 11.43
CA ALA A 247 -23.45 22.03 11.38
C ALA A 247 -24.38 20.81 11.25
N PRO A 248 -24.10 19.78 10.40
CA PRO A 248 -24.96 18.61 10.30
C PRO A 248 -25.03 17.79 11.60
N VAL A 249 -23.90 17.58 12.30
CA VAL A 249 -23.91 16.84 13.57
C VAL A 249 -24.55 17.66 14.69
N GLN A 250 -24.35 18.96 14.72
CA GLN A 250 -25.04 19.85 15.68
C GLN A 250 -26.55 19.86 15.46
N GLN A 251 -27.02 19.87 14.19
CA GLN A 251 -28.42 19.70 13.86
C GLN A 251 -28.93 18.32 14.33
N ALA A 252 -28.17 17.25 14.12
CA ALA A 252 -28.52 15.91 14.57
C ALA A 252 -28.74 15.86 16.10
N ILE A 253 -27.88 16.50 16.89
CA ILE A 253 -27.99 16.59 18.34
C ILE A 253 -29.29 17.31 18.77
N LYS A 254 -29.64 18.39 18.06
CA LYS A 254 -30.84 19.18 18.36
C LYS A 254 -32.14 18.40 18.12
N ILE A 255 -32.22 17.64 17.01
CA ILE A 255 -33.42 16.93 16.59
C ILE A 255 -33.58 15.54 17.22
N ALA A 256 -32.51 14.94 17.74
CA ALA A 256 -32.58 13.67 18.43
C ALA A 256 -33.35 13.77 19.74
N ARG A 257 -34.17 12.77 20.07
CA ARG A 257 -34.83 12.66 21.39
C ARG A 257 -33.84 12.32 22.49
N ASP A 258 -34.29 12.36 23.72
CA ASP A 258 -33.52 11.83 24.87
C ASP A 258 -33.20 10.36 24.64
N ARG A 259 -31.95 9.97 24.91
CA ARG A 259 -31.37 8.63 24.65
C ARG A 259 -31.42 8.22 23.19
N GLY A 260 -31.54 9.23 22.28
CA GLY A 260 -31.50 8.99 20.85
C GLY A 260 -30.11 8.58 20.36
N ARG A 261 -30.06 7.98 19.17
CA ARG A 261 -28.85 7.53 18.55
C ARG A 261 -28.47 8.41 17.36
N ILE A 262 -27.17 8.70 17.22
CA ILE A 262 -26.62 9.43 16.09
C ILE A 262 -25.56 8.55 15.41
N VAL A 263 -25.70 8.31 14.10
CA VAL A 263 -24.75 7.53 13.30
C VAL A 263 -24.11 8.44 12.26
N ILE A 264 -22.80 8.57 12.32
CA ILE A 264 -22.03 9.40 11.38
C ILE A 264 -21.50 8.52 10.24
N VAL A 265 -21.88 8.88 9.01
CA VAL A 265 -21.45 8.23 7.74
C VAL A 265 -20.60 9.18 6.92
N GLY A 266 -21.04 10.44 6.77
CA GLY A 266 -20.34 11.46 5.99
C GLY A 266 -19.11 12.03 6.70
N ALA A 267 -18.22 12.62 5.92
CA ALA A 267 -17.01 13.27 6.45
C ALA A 267 -17.30 14.71 6.85
N MET A 268 -17.11 15.03 8.14
CA MET A 268 -17.27 16.38 8.68
C MET A 268 -16.48 16.55 9.97
N PRO A 269 -16.17 17.82 10.40
CA PRO A 269 -15.67 18.07 11.74
C PRO A 269 -16.71 17.68 12.81
N LEU A 270 -16.23 17.11 13.91
CA LEU A 270 -17.06 16.73 15.06
C LEU A 270 -16.86 17.76 16.19
N ASP A 271 -17.64 18.84 16.18
CA ASP A 271 -17.75 19.77 17.29
C ASP A 271 -19.01 19.38 18.07
N LEU A 272 -18.81 18.74 19.21
CA LEU A 272 -19.85 18.07 19.99
C LEU A 272 -20.12 18.87 21.28
N PRO A 273 -21.25 19.58 21.41
CA PRO A 273 -21.61 20.30 22.63
C PRO A 273 -21.91 19.29 23.74
N ARG A 274 -20.97 19.19 24.69
CA ARG A 274 -21.03 18.22 25.77
C ARG A 274 -22.31 18.27 26.59
N ASP A 275 -22.78 19.49 26.89
CA ASP A 275 -23.92 19.67 27.79
C ASP A 275 -25.24 19.18 27.16
N GLU A 276 -25.46 19.46 25.87
CA GLU A 276 -26.64 18.96 25.15
C GLU A 276 -26.62 17.42 25.03
N MET A 277 -25.46 16.87 24.70
CA MET A 277 -25.30 15.41 24.61
C MET A 277 -25.49 14.72 25.97
N TYR A 278 -24.94 15.31 27.03
CA TYR A 278 -25.05 14.79 28.38
C TYR A 278 -26.49 14.83 28.92
N ILE A 279 -27.20 15.95 28.77
CA ILE A 279 -28.57 16.10 29.20
C ILE A 279 -29.51 15.10 28.51
N LYS A 280 -29.33 14.92 27.20
CA LYS A 280 -30.12 13.98 26.40
C LYS A 280 -29.61 12.51 26.48
N GLU A 281 -28.48 12.23 27.12
CA GLU A 281 -27.84 10.90 27.15
C GLU A 281 -27.66 10.30 25.73
N LEU A 282 -27.22 11.12 24.75
CA LEU A 282 -27.13 10.72 23.35
C LEU A 282 -26.00 9.69 23.10
N GLN A 283 -26.26 8.75 22.20
CA GLN A 283 -25.31 7.75 21.74
C GLN A 283 -24.79 8.16 20.36
N LEU A 284 -23.45 8.23 20.18
CA LEU A 284 -22.85 8.57 18.91
C LEU A 284 -21.99 7.42 18.41
N TYR A 285 -22.18 7.04 17.15
CA TYR A 285 -21.50 5.94 16.48
C TYR A 285 -20.90 6.39 15.16
N MET A 286 -19.74 5.82 14.81
CA MET A 286 -19.12 6.00 13.50
C MET A 286 -19.44 4.78 12.62
N SER A 287 -19.93 5.02 11.41
CA SER A 287 -20.10 3.98 10.40
C SER A 287 -18.87 3.92 9.50
N ARG A 288 -18.11 2.82 9.58
CA ARG A 288 -16.88 2.64 8.81
C ARG A 288 -17.16 1.85 7.53
N ALA A 289 -17.08 2.52 6.38
CA ALA A 289 -17.17 1.94 5.05
C ALA A 289 -18.28 0.86 4.92
N TYR A 290 -17.97 -0.31 4.35
CA TYR A 290 -18.94 -1.40 4.11
C TYR A 290 -19.26 -2.24 5.36
N GLY A 291 -18.61 -1.98 6.50
CA GLY A 291 -18.75 -2.71 7.74
C GLY A 291 -17.53 -3.57 8.10
N PRO A 292 -17.71 -4.58 8.97
CA PRO A 292 -16.63 -5.47 9.38
C PRO A 292 -15.92 -6.15 8.20
N GLY A 293 -14.61 -6.09 8.20
CA GLY A 293 -13.73 -6.50 7.09
C GLY A 293 -13.05 -5.34 6.39
N SER A 294 -13.68 -4.15 6.40
CA SER A 294 -13.14 -2.97 5.71
C SER A 294 -11.79 -2.55 6.27
N TYR A 295 -10.82 -2.41 5.36
CA TYR A 295 -9.42 -2.08 5.62
C TYR A 295 -8.66 -3.12 6.45
N ASP A 296 -9.18 -4.35 6.56
CA ASP A 296 -8.44 -5.49 7.10
C ASP A 296 -7.75 -6.24 5.95
N PRO A 297 -6.42 -6.18 5.84
CA PRO A 297 -5.70 -6.87 4.76
C PRO A 297 -5.91 -8.39 4.76
N SER A 298 -6.14 -8.99 5.93
CA SER A 298 -6.41 -10.43 6.04
C SER A 298 -7.74 -10.77 5.38
N TYR A 299 -8.75 -9.93 5.55
CA TYR A 299 -10.06 -10.10 4.94
C TYR A 299 -10.06 -9.72 3.46
N GLU A 300 -9.63 -8.49 3.12
CA GLU A 300 -9.75 -7.96 1.76
C GLU A 300 -8.75 -8.57 0.76
N LYS A 301 -7.50 -8.89 1.22
CA LYS A 301 -6.42 -9.32 0.32
C LYS A 301 -6.02 -10.78 0.46
N GLN A 302 -6.18 -11.37 1.67
CA GLN A 302 -5.81 -12.76 1.91
C GLN A 302 -7.01 -13.71 1.87
N GLY A 303 -8.23 -13.19 1.67
CA GLY A 303 -9.45 -13.98 1.53
C GLY A 303 -9.90 -14.69 2.83
N ILE A 304 -9.40 -14.24 3.99
CA ILE A 304 -9.74 -14.82 5.30
C ILE A 304 -11.04 -14.17 5.79
N ASP A 305 -12.14 -14.93 5.78
CA ASP A 305 -13.43 -14.43 6.29
C ASP A 305 -13.52 -14.62 7.81
N TYR A 306 -14.26 -13.73 8.47
CA TYR A 306 -14.55 -13.84 9.88
C TYR A 306 -15.56 -14.98 10.18
N PRO A 307 -15.40 -15.72 11.30
CA PRO A 307 -16.34 -16.75 11.70
C PRO A 307 -17.76 -16.19 11.78
N PHE A 308 -18.69 -16.77 11.03
CA PHE A 308 -20.08 -16.32 10.90
C PHE A 308 -20.79 -16.11 12.23
N GLY A 309 -20.55 -17.00 13.22
CA GLY A 309 -21.16 -16.92 14.53
C GLY A 309 -20.72 -15.71 15.37
N TYR A 310 -19.57 -15.10 15.03
CA TYR A 310 -19.04 -13.94 15.75
C TYR A 310 -19.26 -12.64 14.98
N VAL A 311 -19.18 -12.67 13.63
CA VAL A 311 -19.38 -11.51 12.79
C VAL A 311 -20.43 -11.84 11.72
N ARG A 312 -21.71 -11.61 12.05
CA ARG A 312 -22.83 -11.94 11.16
C ARG A 312 -22.79 -11.13 9.84
N TRP A 313 -22.44 -9.87 9.91
CA TRP A 313 -22.50 -8.92 8.79
C TRP A 313 -21.12 -8.34 8.48
N THR A 314 -20.42 -9.01 7.59
CA THR A 314 -19.19 -8.49 6.98
C THR A 314 -19.55 -7.64 5.76
N GLU A 315 -18.58 -6.94 5.21
CA GLU A 315 -18.77 -6.18 3.96
C GLU A 315 -19.29 -7.06 2.81
N ASN A 316 -18.75 -8.27 2.62
CA ASN A 316 -19.25 -9.20 1.59
C ASN A 316 -20.74 -9.55 1.82
N ARG A 317 -21.10 -9.87 3.05
CA ARG A 317 -22.48 -10.23 3.40
C ARG A 317 -23.45 -9.03 3.29
N ASN A 318 -22.96 -7.81 3.53
CA ASN A 318 -23.72 -6.58 3.28
C ASN A 318 -23.92 -6.37 1.77
N MET A 319 -22.88 -6.59 0.94
CA MET A 319 -22.97 -6.52 -0.52
C MET A 319 -24.01 -7.52 -1.07
N ALA A 320 -23.94 -8.78 -0.64
CA ALA A 320 -24.89 -9.81 -1.05
C ALA A 320 -26.34 -9.50 -0.63
N GLU A 321 -26.52 -8.99 0.59
CA GLU A 321 -27.85 -8.64 1.09
C GLU A 321 -28.45 -7.44 0.38
N PHE A 322 -27.61 -6.43 0.05
CA PHE A 322 -28.06 -5.30 -0.75
C PHE A 322 -28.61 -5.75 -2.11
N LEU A 323 -27.87 -6.60 -2.83
CA LEU A 323 -28.32 -7.14 -4.11
C LEU A 323 -29.60 -7.99 -3.98
N ARG A 324 -29.76 -8.71 -2.86
CA ARG A 324 -31.00 -9.46 -2.59
C ARG A 324 -32.20 -8.52 -2.45
N LEU A 325 -32.04 -7.37 -1.81
CA LEU A 325 -33.09 -6.37 -1.67
C LEU A 325 -33.41 -5.70 -3.01
N VAL A 326 -32.39 -5.41 -3.83
CA VAL A 326 -32.57 -4.91 -5.20
C VAL A 326 -33.33 -5.92 -6.05
N ALA A 327 -32.96 -7.22 -6.00
CA ALA A 327 -33.64 -8.29 -6.74
C ALA A 327 -35.12 -8.46 -6.34
N ARG A 328 -35.49 -8.02 -5.14
CA ARG A 328 -36.87 -8.00 -4.63
C ARG A 328 -37.60 -6.68 -4.86
N GLU A 329 -36.98 -5.75 -5.60
CA GLU A 329 -37.54 -4.43 -5.91
C GLU A 329 -37.85 -3.57 -4.65
N GLN A 330 -37.21 -3.92 -3.51
CA GLN A 330 -37.37 -3.18 -2.25
C GLN A 330 -36.54 -1.90 -2.23
N ILE A 331 -35.52 -1.83 -3.08
CA ILE A 331 -34.66 -0.66 -3.31
C ILE A 331 -34.80 -0.23 -4.76
N LYS A 332 -35.20 1.02 -4.99
CA LYS A 332 -35.37 1.63 -6.31
C LYS A 332 -34.09 2.40 -6.66
N LEU A 333 -33.39 1.97 -7.71
CA LEU A 333 -32.12 2.54 -8.15
C LEU A 333 -32.24 3.43 -9.38
N GLU A 334 -33.13 3.09 -10.31
CA GLU A 334 -33.31 3.86 -11.56
C GLU A 334 -33.52 5.37 -11.34
N PRO A 335 -34.38 5.83 -10.40
CA PRO A 335 -34.56 7.25 -10.16
C PRO A 335 -33.32 7.96 -9.60
N LEU A 336 -32.32 7.20 -9.11
CA LEU A 336 -31.05 7.75 -8.60
C LEU A 336 -30.03 7.99 -9.71
N ILE A 337 -30.17 7.31 -10.87
CA ILE A 337 -29.24 7.40 -11.99
C ILE A 337 -29.51 8.67 -12.78
N THR A 338 -28.65 9.66 -12.62
CA THR A 338 -28.81 10.95 -13.30
C THR A 338 -28.06 11.03 -14.62
N HIS A 339 -26.93 10.33 -14.74
CA HIS A 339 -26.09 10.40 -15.95
C HIS A 339 -25.47 9.04 -16.25
N ARG A 340 -25.31 8.77 -17.56
CA ARG A 340 -24.67 7.60 -18.12
C ARG A 340 -23.65 8.05 -19.15
N PHE A 341 -22.38 7.76 -18.94
CA PHE A 341 -21.29 8.09 -19.85
C PHE A 341 -20.62 6.81 -20.34
N GLY A 342 -20.06 6.84 -21.54
CA GLY A 342 -19.11 5.80 -21.96
C GLY A 342 -17.77 5.96 -21.24
N LEU A 343 -16.98 4.89 -21.12
CA LEU A 343 -15.67 4.94 -20.46
C LEU A 343 -14.77 6.09 -20.99
N GLN A 344 -14.78 6.34 -22.31
CA GLN A 344 -13.98 7.40 -22.92
C GLN A 344 -14.43 8.81 -22.50
N GLU A 345 -15.67 8.96 -22.08
CA GLU A 345 -16.27 10.22 -21.61
C GLU A 345 -16.08 10.43 -20.10
N ALA A 346 -15.29 9.59 -19.42
CA ALA A 346 -15.04 9.72 -17.98
C ALA A 346 -14.55 11.13 -17.56
N PRO A 347 -13.69 11.84 -18.32
CA PRO A 347 -13.34 13.21 -17.95
C PRO A 347 -14.55 14.15 -17.85
N GLN A 348 -15.54 14.01 -18.76
CA GLN A 348 -16.81 14.77 -18.72
C GLN A 348 -17.69 14.34 -17.54
N ALA A 349 -17.75 13.04 -17.26
CA ALA A 349 -18.47 12.49 -16.11
C ALA A 349 -17.97 13.12 -14.80
N TYR A 350 -16.67 13.22 -14.61
CA TYR A 350 -16.08 13.87 -13.44
C TYR A 350 -16.31 15.39 -13.41
N GLN A 351 -16.29 16.07 -14.55
CA GLN A 351 -16.65 17.49 -14.62
C GLN A 351 -18.10 17.71 -14.19
N THR A 352 -19.03 16.86 -14.64
CA THR A 352 -20.44 16.92 -14.25
C THR A 352 -20.62 16.74 -12.73
N ILE A 353 -19.88 15.83 -12.11
CA ILE A 353 -19.95 15.61 -10.65
C ILE A 353 -19.34 16.78 -9.87
N MET A 354 -18.30 17.41 -10.39
CA MET A 354 -17.60 18.52 -9.74
C MET A 354 -18.32 19.87 -9.91
N ASP A 355 -19.36 19.95 -10.74
CA ASP A 355 -20.14 21.18 -10.90
C ASP A 355 -20.98 21.45 -9.64
N PRO A 356 -20.72 22.54 -8.87
CA PRO A 356 -21.45 22.85 -7.66
C PRO A 356 -22.94 23.15 -7.91
N ALA A 357 -23.27 23.65 -9.11
CA ALA A 357 -24.64 23.95 -9.53
C ALA A 357 -25.35 22.71 -10.08
N GLY A 358 -24.61 21.62 -10.32
CA GLY A 358 -25.13 20.39 -10.93
C GLY A 358 -26.10 19.63 -10.02
N THR A 359 -27.04 18.92 -10.65
CA THR A 359 -28.01 18.05 -10.01
C THR A 359 -27.57 16.57 -10.00
N SER A 360 -26.31 16.29 -10.33
CA SER A 360 -25.79 14.93 -10.39
C SER A 360 -25.94 14.17 -9.07
N LEU A 361 -26.37 12.91 -9.14
CA LEU A 361 -26.52 12.02 -7.99
C LEU A 361 -25.74 10.72 -8.22
N ALA A 362 -26.24 9.77 -9.02
CA ALA A 362 -25.48 8.62 -9.47
C ALA A 362 -25.03 8.84 -10.93
N VAL A 363 -23.72 8.78 -11.15
CA VAL A 363 -23.10 8.90 -12.47
C VAL A 363 -22.41 7.59 -12.80
N LEU A 364 -22.87 6.95 -13.88
CA LEU A 364 -22.39 5.63 -14.31
C LEU A 364 -21.43 5.74 -15.49
N LEU A 365 -20.40 4.89 -15.48
CA LEU A 365 -19.56 4.62 -16.63
C LEU A 365 -19.96 3.26 -17.25
N ARG A 366 -20.29 3.27 -18.53
CA ARG A 366 -20.58 2.08 -19.33
C ARG A 366 -19.34 1.67 -20.12
N TYR A 367 -19.05 0.38 -20.10
CA TYR A 367 -17.91 -0.19 -20.81
C TYR A 367 -18.30 -0.72 -22.18
N PRO A 368 -17.39 -0.71 -23.16
CA PRO A 368 -17.65 -1.24 -24.51
C PRO A 368 -17.61 -2.77 -24.47
N VAL A 369 -18.71 -3.38 -24.06
CA VAL A 369 -18.90 -4.84 -24.10
C VAL A 369 -20.05 -5.12 -25.04
N SER A 370 -19.86 -6.07 -25.99
CA SER A 370 -20.91 -6.61 -26.81
C SER A 370 -21.93 -7.29 -25.89
N SER A 371 -23.18 -7.11 -26.05
CA SER A 371 -24.37 -7.46 -25.26
C SER A 371 -24.20 -8.39 -24.01
N GLU A 372 -25.01 -8.17 -22.96
CA GLU A 372 -25.07 -9.01 -21.73
C GLU A 372 -25.40 -10.49 -22.00
N SER A 373 -25.81 -10.84 -23.23
CA SER A 373 -26.23 -12.16 -23.66
C SER A 373 -25.18 -12.96 -24.44
N GLU A 374 -24.01 -12.38 -24.75
CA GLU A 374 -22.96 -13.10 -25.47
C GLU A 374 -22.13 -13.97 -24.52
N SER A 375 -21.75 -15.16 -25.02
CA SER A 375 -20.73 -16.01 -24.37
C SER A 375 -19.50 -15.18 -24.01
N VAL A 376 -18.98 -15.38 -22.78
CA VAL A 376 -17.77 -14.66 -22.29
C VAL A 376 -16.72 -14.67 -23.39
N PRO A 377 -16.34 -13.51 -23.96
CA PRO A 377 -15.32 -13.49 -24.99
C PRO A 377 -14.04 -14.08 -24.44
N GLN A 378 -13.32 -14.85 -25.24
CA GLN A 378 -12.01 -15.38 -24.82
C GLN A 378 -11.14 -14.21 -24.33
N PHE A 379 -10.85 -14.21 -23.04
CA PHE A 379 -10.04 -13.14 -22.42
C PHE A 379 -8.59 -13.32 -22.86
N ALA A 380 -8.09 -12.37 -23.64
CA ALA A 380 -6.69 -12.31 -24.03
C ALA A 380 -6.07 -11.04 -23.39
N PRO A 381 -5.45 -11.14 -22.21
CA PRO A 381 -4.92 -10.00 -21.51
C PRO A 381 -3.71 -9.40 -22.23
N GLN A 382 -3.69 -8.09 -22.39
CA GLN A 382 -2.54 -7.33 -22.87
C GLN A 382 -1.70 -6.91 -21.67
N ARG A 383 -0.78 -7.76 -21.24
CA ARG A 383 0.05 -7.53 -20.04
C ARG A 383 1.27 -6.64 -20.29
N ARG A 384 1.59 -6.35 -21.54
CA ARG A 384 2.68 -5.47 -21.97
C ARG A 384 2.16 -4.30 -22.79
N LEU A 385 2.71 -3.11 -22.54
CA LEU A 385 2.38 -1.88 -23.25
C LEU A 385 3.68 -1.18 -23.68
N GLU A 386 3.85 -0.97 -24.97
CA GLU A 386 4.98 -0.20 -25.51
C GLU A 386 4.79 1.28 -25.15
N ILE A 387 5.84 1.94 -24.68
CA ILE A 387 5.83 3.35 -24.24
C ILE A 387 6.56 4.25 -25.21
N SER A 388 7.70 3.80 -25.70
CA SER A 388 8.53 4.54 -26.66
C SER A 388 9.00 3.61 -27.76
N GLU A 389 9.35 4.17 -28.92
CA GLU A 389 10.04 3.38 -29.93
C GLU A 389 11.31 2.76 -29.33
N PRO A 390 11.63 1.52 -29.71
CA PRO A 390 12.85 0.88 -29.25
C PRO A 390 14.03 1.80 -29.54
N LEU A 391 14.76 2.22 -28.52
CA LEU A 391 16.03 2.91 -28.72
C LEU A 391 16.90 2.01 -29.59
N GLU A 392 17.46 2.56 -30.69
CA GLU A 392 18.43 1.86 -31.50
C GLU A 392 19.45 1.14 -30.61
N ALA A 393 19.86 -0.06 -31.01
CA ALA A 393 20.73 -0.95 -30.21
C ALA A 393 22.00 -0.19 -29.77
N THR A 394 21.91 0.52 -28.67
CA THR A 394 23.06 1.14 -28.02
C THR A 394 23.94 0.02 -27.47
N LYS A 395 25.25 0.09 -27.72
CA LYS A 395 26.25 -0.81 -27.12
C LYS A 395 26.26 -0.59 -25.61
N GLY A 396 25.36 -1.26 -24.87
CA GLY A 396 25.24 -1.11 -23.42
C GLY A 396 24.34 -2.17 -22.79
N LEU A 397 24.29 -2.19 -21.46
CA LEU A 397 23.44 -3.11 -20.72
C LEU A 397 21.98 -2.63 -20.72
N ARG A 398 21.06 -3.54 -20.94
CA ARG A 398 19.61 -3.30 -20.92
C ARG A 398 19.04 -3.85 -19.62
N LEU A 399 18.47 -2.97 -18.83
CA LEU A 399 17.96 -3.26 -17.50
C LEU A 399 16.44 -3.23 -17.46
N ALA A 400 15.85 -4.17 -16.74
CA ALA A 400 14.43 -4.12 -16.36
C ALA A 400 14.28 -3.92 -14.86
N LEU A 401 13.27 -3.14 -14.47
CA LEU A 401 12.82 -3.00 -13.09
C LEU A 401 11.65 -3.93 -12.84
N ILE A 402 11.72 -4.77 -11.80
CA ILE A 402 10.61 -5.50 -11.22
C ILE A 402 10.26 -4.86 -9.88
N GLY A 403 9.05 -4.26 -9.77
CA GLY A 403 8.59 -3.59 -8.58
C GLY A 403 8.75 -2.06 -8.60
N ALA A 404 7.78 -1.37 -9.18
CA ALA A 404 7.74 0.10 -9.23
C ALA A 404 7.30 0.71 -7.88
N GLY A 405 8.08 0.48 -6.83
CA GLY A 405 7.88 0.99 -5.47
C GLY A 405 8.56 2.34 -5.23
N ASN A 406 8.43 2.85 -3.99
CA ASN A 406 9.02 4.13 -3.59
C ASN A 406 10.55 4.13 -3.68
N LEU A 407 11.22 3.04 -3.26
CA LEU A 407 12.68 2.94 -3.31
C LEU A 407 13.19 3.00 -4.75
N ALA A 408 12.53 2.31 -5.67
CA ALA A 408 12.84 2.37 -7.10
C ALA A 408 12.74 3.81 -7.64
N ARG A 409 11.68 4.55 -7.24
CA ARG A 409 11.43 5.94 -7.65
C ARG A 409 12.45 6.93 -7.08
N TRP A 410 12.82 6.75 -5.81
CA TRP A 410 13.64 7.74 -5.10
C TRP A 410 15.13 7.52 -5.28
N GLU A 411 15.55 6.26 -5.36
CA GLU A 411 16.96 5.90 -5.39
C GLU A 411 17.37 5.26 -6.72
N HIS A 412 16.77 4.13 -7.10
CA HIS A 412 17.31 3.32 -8.19
C HIS A 412 17.16 3.97 -9.57
N LEU A 413 15.97 4.36 -9.97
CA LEU A 413 15.74 4.92 -11.32
C LEU A 413 16.43 6.27 -11.55
N PRO A 414 16.44 7.23 -10.58
CA PRO A 414 17.21 8.47 -10.73
C PRO A 414 18.72 8.23 -10.80
N ASN A 415 19.26 7.23 -10.08
CA ASN A 415 20.69 6.91 -10.12
C ASN A 415 21.05 6.15 -11.41
N LEU A 416 20.20 5.21 -11.84
CA LEU A 416 20.39 4.50 -13.12
C LEU A 416 20.49 5.47 -14.30
N LYS A 417 19.66 6.51 -14.34
CA LYS A 417 19.67 7.53 -15.40
C LYS A 417 20.99 8.29 -15.51
N LYS A 418 21.84 8.27 -14.48
CA LYS A 418 23.14 8.93 -14.46
C LYS A 418 24.27 8.04 -14.97
N ILE A 419 24.03 6.73 -15.09
CA ILE A 419 25.04 5.76 -15.53
C ILE A 419 25.02 5.67 -17.05
N SER A 420 26.12 6.03 -17.69
CA SER A 420 26.25 5.94 -19.15
C SER A 420 26.23 4.49 -19.63
N GLY A 421 25.64 4.26 -20.82
CA GLY A 421 25.60 2.92 -21.45
C GLY A 421 24.72 1.90 -20.71
N VAL A 422 23.73 2.37 -19.91
CA VAL A 422 22.64 1.54 -19.40
C VAL A 422 21.33 2.09 -19.90
N THR A 423 20.47 1.23 -20.37
CA THR A 423 19.14 1.59 -20.86
C THR A 423 18.08 0.90 -20.01
N LEU A 424 17.11 1.65 -19.52
CA LEU A 424 15.92 1.08 -18.90
C LEU A 424 15.01 0.56 -20.01
N ARG A 425 14.90 -0.77 -20.14
CA ARG A 425 14.08 -1.39 -21.18
C ARG A 425 12.66 -1.62 -20.73
N ALA A 426 12.48 -2.08 -19.49
CA ALA A 426 11.17 -2.41 -18.96
C ALA A 426 10.94 -1.89 -17.55
N VAL A 427 9.69 -1.57 -17.25
CA VAL A 427 9.20 -1.36 -15.89
C VAL A 427 8.03 -2.29 -15.62
N GLN A 428 8.23 -3.27 -14.75
CA GLN A 428 7.17 -4.15 -14.29
C GLN A 428 6.54 -3.63 -13.00
N SER A 429 5.22 -3.65 -12.93
CA SER A 429 4.46 -3.31 -11.72
C SER A 429 3.10 -4.00 -11.74
N ALA A 430 2.69 -4.60 -10.62
CA ALA A 430 1.32 -5.11 -10.44
C ALA A 430 0.25 -4.03 -10.66
N SER A 431 0.59 -2.75 -10.44
CA SER A 431 -0.24 -1.61 -10.86
C SER A 431 0.20 -1.15 -12.24
N GLY A 432 -0.58 -1.48 -13.27
CA GLY A 432 -0.32 -1.06 -14.66
C GLY A 432 -0.14 0.45 -14.81
N ALA A 433 -0.97 1.25 -14.14
CA ALA A 433 -0.89 2.71 -14.13
C ALA A 433 0.46 3.21 -13.56
N ARG A 434 0.93 2.62 -12.47
CA ARG A 434 2.23 3.00 -11.86
C ARG A 434 3.39 2.55 -12.73
N GLY A 435 3.34 1.35 -13.28
CA GLY A 435 4.35 0.83 -14.22
C GLY A 435 4.51 1.77 -15.41
N LYS A 436 3.40 2.17 -16.04
CA LYS A 436 3.38 3.13 -17.14
C LYS A 436 3.95 4.50 -16.75
N SER A 437 3.48 5.05 -15.62
CA SER A 437 3.95 6.35 -15.12
C SER A 437 5.47 6.38 -14.91
N TYR A 438 6.05 5.30 -14.38
CA TYR A 438 7.49 5.19 -14.19
C TYR A 438 8.20 4.95 -15.52
N GLY A 439 7.65 4.13 -16.39
CA GLY A 439 8.19 3.89 -17.74
C GLY A 439 8.32 5.18 -18.54
N GLU A 440 7.25 5.97 -18.65
CA GLU A 440 7.25 7.27 -19.33
C GLU A 440 8.25 8.26 -18.70
N ARG A 441 8.28 8.34 -17.38
CA ARG A 441 9.14 9.29 -16.66
C ARG A 441 10.63 8.98 -16.79
N PHE A 442 10.98 7.70 -16.76
CA PHE A 442 12.38 7.26 -16.76
C PHE A 442 12.86 6.74 -18.12
N GLY A 443 12.00 6.77 -19.14
CA GLY A 443 12.33 6.44 -20.53
C GLY A 443 12.48 4.94 -20.78
N ALA A 444 11.58 4.12 -20.22
CA ALA A 444 11.51 2.72 -20.56
C ALA A 444 10.88 2.49 -21.94
N ALA A 445 11.30 1.44 -22.64
CA ALA A 445 10.69 1.06 -23.90
C ALA A 445 9.26 0.56 -23.70
N TYR A 446 9.03 -0.23 -22.62
CA TYR A 446 7.69 -0.73 -22.31
C TYR A 446 7.42 -0.81 -20.80
N SER A 447 6.15 -0.90 -20.43
CA SER A 447 5.71 -1.32 -19.11
C SER A 447 4.94 -2.62 -19.20
N CYS A 448 4.99 -3.44 -18.11
CA CYS A 448 4.22 -4.67 -18.03
C CYS A 448 3.69 -4.91 -16.61
N SER A 449 2.65 -5.71 -16.50
CA SER A 449 2.08 -6.16 -15.23
C SER A 449 2.62 -7.49 -14.78
N ASP A 450 3.03 -8.35 -15.72
CA ASP A 450 3.60 -9.66 -15.47
C ASP A 450 5.13 -9.62 -15.57
N TYR A 451 5.82 -10.12 -14.56
CA TYR A 451 7.29 -10.19 -14.62
C TYR A 451 7.79 -11.27 -15.62
N GLN A 452 6.93 -12.20 -16.05
CA GLN A 452 7.27 -13.16 -17.09
C GLN A 452 7.62 -12.47 -18.41
N GLU A 453 6.95 -11.36 -18.75
CA GLU A 453 7.27 -10.52 -19.91
C GLU A 453 8.71 -9.98 -19.88
N VAL A 454 9.23 -9.73 -18.66
CA VAL A 454 10.62 -9.31 -18.45
C VAL A 454 11.58 -10.49 -18.63
N LEU A 455 11.20 -11.67 -18.14
CA LEU A 455 12.04 -12.87 -18.21
C LEU A 455 12.17 -13.42 -19.64
N ASP A 456 11.09 -13.35 -20.41
CA ASP A 456 11.02 -13.82 -21.80
C ASP A 456 11.72 -12.88 -22.78
N ASP A 457 11.93 -11.59 -22.40
CA ASP A 457 12.62 -10.63 -23.24
C ASP A 457 14.12 -10.89 -23.27
N GLN A 458 14.60 -11.47 -24.41
CA GLN A 458 16.00 -11.82 -24.62
C GLN A 458 16.94 -10.62 -24.71
N GLU A 459 16.38 -9.43 -24.88
CA GLU A 459 17.18 -8.21 -24.92
C GLU A 459 17.46 -7.62 -23.53
N ILE A 460 16.93 -8.19 -22.45
CA ILE A 460 17.23 -7.78 -21.08
C ILE A 460 18.43 -8.54 -20.56
N ASP A 461 19.46 -7.80 -20.13
CA ASP A 461 20.69 -8.36 -19.57
C ASP A 461 20.63 -8.42 -18.04
N VAL A 462 19.99 -7.41 -17.41
CA VAL A 462 19.98 -7.20 -15.96
C VAL A 462 18.56 -6.97 -15.46
N VAL A 463 18.20 -7.60 -14.36
CA VAL A 463 16.94 -7.38 -13.66
C VAL A 463 17.20 -6.76 -12.29
N LEU A 464 16.61 -5.58 -12.04
CA LEU A 464 16.57 -4.92 -10.74
C LEU A 464 15.27 -5.30 -10.04
N ILE A 465 15.33 -6.03 -8.92
CA ILE A 465 14.18 -6.46 -8.14
C ILE A 465 14.06 -5.58 -6.90
N ALA A 466 12.98 -4.81 -6.81
CA ALA A 466 12.68 -3.89 -5.71
C ALA A 466 11.21 -4.03 -5.25
N THR A 467 10.77 -5.27 -5.09
CA THR A 467 9.43 -5.66 -4.66
C THR A 467 9.33 -5.77 -3.12
N ARG A 468 8.29 -6.39 -2.60
CA ARG A 468 8.20 -6.75 -1.17
C ARG A 468 9.00 -8.01 -0.90
N HIS A 469 9.48 -8.18 0.33
CA HIS A 469 10.39 -9.22 0.76
C HIS A 469 9.95 -10.64 0.36
N GLN A 470 8.66 -10.96 0.49
CA GLN A 470 8.12 -12.29 0.16
C GLN A 470 8.23 -12.70 -1.31
N TYR A 471 8.45 -11.74 -2.21
CA TYR A 471 8.58 -12.01 -3.65
C TYR A 471 10.05 -12.09 -4.11
N HIS A 472 11.00 -11.69 -3.27
CA HIS A 472 12.41 -11.59 -3.64
C HIS A 472 12.97 -12.93 -4.11
N PHE A 473 12.75 -13.99 -3.34
CA PHE A 473 13.24 -15.33 -3.66
C PHE A 473 12.70 -15.84 -5.00
N GLU A 474 11.38 -15.86 -5.16
CA GLU A 474 10.73 -16.38 -6.36
C GLU A 474 11.18 -15.63 -7.61
N GLN A 475 11.13 -14.30 -7.57
CA GLN A 475 11.48 -13.44 -8.70
C GLN A 475 12.98 -13.51 -9.04
N ALA A 476 13.85 -13.53 -8.04
CA ALA A 476 15.29 -13.67 -8.26
C ALA A 476 15.64 -15.04 -8.85
N LEU A 477 15.07 -16.13 -8.32
CA LEU A 477 15.29 -17.48 -8.83
C LEU A 477 14.82 -17.61 -10.28
N ALA A 478 13.66 -17.03 -10.62
CA ALA A 478 13.14 -17.04 -11.98
C ALA A 478 14.04 -16.23 -12.94
N ALA A 479 14.53 -15.05 -12.52
CA ALA A 479 15.45 -14.23 -13.30
C ALA A 479 16.79 -14.94 -13.54
N ILE A 480 17.37 -15.59 -12.52
CA ILE A 480 18.59 -16.39 -12.63
C ILE A 480 18.38 -17.54 -13.61
N LYS A 481 17.28 -18.29 -13.50
CA LYS A 481 16.96 -19.40 -14.42
C LYS A 481 16.81 -18.94 -15.86
N ALA A 482 16.29 -17.72 -16.08
CA ALA A 482 16.19 -17.08 -17.38
C ALA A 482 17.54 -16.52 -17.89
N GLY A 483 18.65 -16.72 -17.16
CA GLY A 483 19.99 -16.28 -17.56
C GLY A 483 20.24 -14.77 -17.37
N LYS A 484 19.44 -14.09 -16.55
CA LYS A 484 19.59 -12.65 -16.29
C LYS A 484 20.50 -12.41 -15.10
N HIS A 485 21.35 -11.37 -15.17
CA HIS A 485 22.03 -10.84 -13.99
C HIS A 485 21.02 -10.14 -13.08
N VAL A 486 21.24 -10.17 -11.75
CA VAL A 486 20.25 -9.69 -10.79
C VAL A 486 20.85 -8.68 -9.82
N PHE A 487 20.23 -7.50 -9.75
CA PHE A 487 20.35 -6.59 -8.61
C PHE A 487 19.12 -6.81 -7.73
N LEU A 488 19.30 -7.42 -6.56
CA LEU A 488 18.22 -7.76 -5.64
C LEU A 488 18.22 -6.84 -4.43
N GLU A 489 17.11 -6.16 -4.16
CA GLU A 489 16.97 -5.46 -2.89
C GLU A 489 16.98 -6.42 -1.70
N LYS A 490 17.43 -5.90 -0.58
CA LYS A 490 17.48 -6.65 0.68
C LYS A 490 16.08 -6.82 1.30
N PRO A 491 15.83 -7.84 2.10
CA PRO A 491 16.67 -9.00 2.35
C PRO A 491 16.71 -9.92 1.12
N MET A 492 17.77 -10.70 0.97
CA MET A 492 17.89 -11.60 -0.18
C MET A 492 16.78 -12.64 -0.21
N ALA A 493 16.42 -13.17 0.94
CA ALA A 493 15.41 -14.21 1.13
C ALA A 493 14.86 -14.17 2.57
N LEU A 494 13.87 -15.01 2.87
CA LEU A 494 13.25 -15.11 4.19
C LEU A 494 13.61 -16.40 4.94
N THR A 495 14.20 -17.37 4.26
CA THR A 495 14.60 -18.66 4.84
C THR A 495 16.01 -19.08 4.42
N GLY A 496 16.65 -19.94 5.21
CA GLY A 496 17.95 -20.50 4.86
C GLY A 496 17.92 -21.39 3.61
N ASP A 497 16.81 -22.09 3.39
CA ASP A 497 16.62 -22.93 2.19
C ASP A 497 16.52 -22.10 0.91
N GLU A 498 15.79 -20.99 0.95
CA GLU A 498 15.74 -20.03 -0.15
C GLU A 498 17.13 -19.45 -0.47
N CYS A 499 17.92 -19.11 0.57
CA CYS A 499 19.30 -18.65 0.40
C CYS A 499 20.16 -19.72 -0.32
N ARG A 500 20.03 -20.97 0.09
CA ARG A 500 20.73 -22.11 -0.54
C ARG A 500 20.36 -22.28 -2.02
N GLN A 501 19.06 -22.23 -2.33
CA GLN A 501 18.57 -22.37 -3.70
C GLN A 501 19.08 -21.23 -4.60
N LEU A 502 19.06 -19.97 -4.13
CA LEU A 502 19.63 -18.85 -4.90
C LEU A 502 21.11 -18.99 -5.12
N PHE A 503 21.87 -19.39 -4.07
CA PHE A 503 23.31 -19.61 -4.17
C PHE A 503 23.65 -20.70 -5.21
N GLN A 504 22.95 -21.83 -5.18
CA GLN A 504 23.11 -22.90 -6.15
C GLN A 504 22.79 -22.46 -7.58
N ALA A 505 21.63 -21.78 -7.76
CA ALA A 505 21.18 -21.33 -9.07
C ALA A 505 22.14 -20.31 -9.71
N VAL A 506 22.70 -19.37 -8.92
CA VAL A 506 23.73 -18.42 -9.41
C VAL A 506 24.95 -19.13 -9.92
N ASN A 507 25.46 -20.11 -9.15
CA ASN A 507 26.64 -20.89 -9.53
C ASN A 507 26.39 -21.78 -10.76
N GLU A 508 25.22 -22.42 -10.84
CA GLU A 508 24.86 -23.29 -11.97
C GLU A 508 24.70 -22.50 -13.27
N LYS A 509 24.12 -21.32 -13.22
CA LYS A 509 23.82 -20.48 -14.40
C LYS A 509 24.98 -19.58 -14.80
N GLY A 510 25.95 -19.35 -13.90
CA GLY A 510 27.08 -18.44 -14.16
C GLY A 510 26.68 -16.97 -14.29
N VAL A 511 25.50 -16.59 -13.79
CA VAL A 511 25.06 -15.21 -13.74
C VAL A 511 25.56 -14.53 -12.47
N GLN A 512 25.53 -13.20 -12.44
CA GLN A 512 25.91 -12.45 -11.24
C GLN A 512 24.66 -11.96 -10.51
N LEU A 513 24.67 -12.09 -9.18
CA LEU A 513 23.67 -11.53 -8.31
C LEU A 513 24.34 -10.65 -7.25
N THR A 514 23.87 -9.42 -7.11
CA THR A 514 24.22 -8.52 -5.99
C THR A 514 23.02 -8.23 -5.13
N VAL A 515 23.24 -8.02 -3.81
CA VAL A 515 22.20 -7.65 -2.84
C VAL A 515 22.37 -6.20 -2.43
N GLY A 516 21.27 -5.49 -2.21
CA GLY A 516 21.19 -4.04 -1.92
C GLY A 516 21.81 -3.62 -0.59
N PHE A 517 23.04 -4.03 -0.27
CA PHE A 517 23.76 -3.61 0.94
C PHE A 517 24.56 -2.32 0.68
N ASN A 518 23.83 -1.23 0.58
CA ASN A 518 24.31 0.09 0.18
C ASN A 518 25.38 0.69 1.14
N ARG A 519 25.38 0.28 2.43
CA ARG A 519 26.30 0.82 3.45
C ARG A 519 27.76 0.61 3.09
N ARG A 520 28.13 -0.51 2.45
CA ARG A 520 29.50 -0.77 1.98
C ARG A 520 30.02 0.31 1.01
N PHE A 521 29.11 1.04 0.34
CA PHE A 521 29.42 2.06 -0.65
C PHE A 521 29.23 3.49 -0.15
N ALA A 522 28.82 3.65 1.12
CA ALA A 522 28.64 4.97 1.71
C ALA A 522 29.98 5.57 2.12
N PRO A 523 30.28 6.85 1.80
CA PRO A 523 31.60 7.43 1.96
C PRO A 523 32.17 7.31 3.37
N TYR A 524 31.36 7.57 4.40
CA TYR A 524 31.84 7.49 5.79
C TYR A 524 32.04 6.07 6.28
N TYR A 525 31.36 5.07 5.72
CA TYR A 525 31.66 3.67 6.01
C TYR A 525 32.92 3.18 5.30
N LEU A 526 33.22 3.66 4.09
CA LEU A 526 34.48 3.42 3.40
C LEU A 526 35.65 4.04 4.19
N ASP A 527 35.51 5.29 4.63
CA ASP A 527 36.51 5.96 5.47
C ASP A 527 36.68 5.24 6.83
N LEU A 528 35.60 4.75 7.44
CA LEU A 528 35.65 3.97 8.68
C LEU A 528 36.40 2.65 8.45
N LYS A 529 36.07 1.90 7.39
CA LYS A 529 36.80 0.68 7.03
C LYS A 529 38.27 0.95 6.81
N HIS A 530 38.62 2.01 6.10
CA HIS A 530 40.02 2.40 5.89
C HIS A 530 40.75 2.73 7.21
N ALA A 531 40.07 3.39 8.17
CA ALA A 531 40.65 3.69 9.45
C ALA A 531 41.00 2.48 10.31
N ILE A 532 40.35 1.33 10.08
CA ILE A 532 40.55 0.07 10.81
C ILE A 532 41.21 -1.03 9.98
N SER A 533 41.56 -0.79 8.70
CA SER A 533 42.05 -1.83 7.77
C SER A 533 43.36 -2.47 8.23
N ASN A 534 44.22 -1.75 8.93
CA ASN A 534 45.50 -2.24 9.45
C ASN A 534 45.45 -2.58 10.95
N ARG A 535 44.28 -2.98 11.46
CA ARG A 535 44.11 -3.38 12.86
C ARG A 535 45.02 -4.57 13.22
N PRO A 536 45.72 -4.50 14.35
CA PRO A 536 46.66 -5.58 14.72
C PRO A 536 46.00 -6.80 15.36
N GLY A 537 44.67 -6.80 15.53
CA GLY A 537 43.93 -7.88 16.18
C GLY A 537 42.42 -7.69 16.19
N PRO A 538 41.71 -8.44 17.01
CA PRO A 538 40.23 -8.37 17.11
C PRO A 538 39.70 -6.97 17.41
N ALA A 539 38.46 -6.71 17.02
CA ALA A 539 37.77 -5.45 17.26
C ALA A 539 36.43 -5.68 17.96
N VAL A 540 35.89 -4.62 18.58
CA VAL A 540 34.53 -4.56 19.07
C VAL A 540 33.76 -3.58 18.20
N ILE A 541 32.62 -4.03 17.65
CA ILE A 541 31.71 -3.18 16.88
C ILE A 541 30.38 -3.07 17.63
N ASN A 542 29.88 -1.85 17.80
CA ASN A 542 28.55 -1.60 18.33
C ASN A 542 27.70 -0.88 17.28
N CYS A 543 26.61 -1.55 16.85
CA CYS A 543 25.62 -0.99 15.94
C CYS A 543 24.34 -0.69 16.71
N ARG A 544 23.82 0.51 16.59
CA ARG A 544 22.51 0.88 17.12
C ARG A 544 21.66 1.44 15.99
N MET A 545 20.44 0.91 15.86
CA MET A 545 19.42 1.46 14.96
C MET A 545 18.16 1.78 15.75
N ASN A 546 17.74 3.04 15.69
CA ASN A 546 16.48 3.53 16.24
C ASN A 546 15.54 3.88 15.09
N SER A 547 14.47 3.08 14.90
CA SER A 547 13.51 3.17 13.78
C SER A 547 12.07 3.36 14.29
N PRO A 548 11.74 4.47 14.96
CA PRO A 548 10.45 4.66 15.63
C PRO A 548 9.24 4.83 14.66
N GLY A 549 9.45 4.81 13.36
CA GLY A 549 8.39 4.85 12.37
C GLY A 549 7.93 3.47 11.89
N LEU A 550 8.61 2.41 12.31
CA LEU A 550 8.27 1.04 11.93
C LEU A 550 7.27 0.49 12.95
N VAL A 551 5.99 0.74 12.71
CA VAL A 551 4.88 0.30 13.58
C VAL A 551 4.30 -1.02 13.10
N GLY A 552 3.65 -1.78 13.99
CA GLY A 552 3.14 -3.12 13.71
C GLY A 552 2.16 -3.24 12.53
N SER A 553 1.48 -2.15 12.16
CA SER A 553 0.61 -2.10 10.98
C SER A 553 1.36 -1.92 9.64
N PHE A 554 2.66 -1.63 9.68
CA PHE A 554 3.47 -1.49 8.48
C PHE A 554 3.97 -2.87 8.03
N TRP A 555 3.75 -3.21 6.75
CA TRP A 555 4.04 -4.55 6.20
C TRP A 555 5.47 -5.05 6.48
N ALA A 556 6.47 -4.16 6.51
CA ALA A 556 7.87 -4.53 6.77
C ALA A 556 8.16 -4.82 8.26
N ALA A 557 7.23 -4.52 9.16
CA ALA A 557 7.32 -4.89 10.57
C ALA A 557 6.69 -6.26 10.86
N ASP A 558 5.91 -6.81 9.91
CA ASP A 558 5.21 -8.08 10.05
C ASP A 558 6.22 -9.25 10.02
N PRO A 559 6.27 -10.09 11.08
CA PRO A 559 7.14 -11.26 11.12
C PRO A 559 6.92 -12.25 9.98
N ALA A 560 5.71 -12.35 9.42
CA ALA A 560 5.41 -13.20 8.26
C ALA A 560 6.22 -12.81 7.01
N PHE A 561 6.68 -11.56 6.94
CA PHE A 561 7.51 -11.04 5.85
C PHE A 561 8.95 -10.74 6.30
N GLY A 562 9.40 -11.39 7.38
CA GLY A 562 10.74 -11.25 7.95
C GLY A 562 10.86 -10.19 9.04
N GLY A 563 9.85 -9.34 9.24
CA GLY A 563 9.90 -8.26 10.23
C GLY A 563 11.05 -7.28 10.03
N ALA A 564 11.26 -6.43 11.02
CA ALA A 564 12.35 -5.44 10.98
C ALA A 564 13.73 -6.09 11.01
N ILE A 565 13.87 -7.25 11.65
CA ILE A 565 15.18 -7.86 11.86
C ILE A 565 15.72 -8.46 10.56
N VAL A 566 14.94 -9.26 9.84
CA VAL A 566 15.38 -9.77 8.54
C VAL A 566 15.41 -8.64 7.51
N GLY A 567 14.40 -7.74 7.52
CA GLY A 567 14.27 -6.66 6.55
C GLY A 567 15.31 -5.54 6.67
N GLU A 568 15.73 -5.18 7.89
CA GLU A 568 16.66 -4.07 8.13
C GLU A 568 17.90 -4.50 8.93
N GLY A 569 17.77 -5.43 9.88
CA GLY A 569 18.89 -5.94 10.67
C GLY A 569 19.97 -6.61 9.82
N CYS A 570 19.59 -7.17 8.66
CA CYS A 570 20.52 -7.77 7.70
C CYS A 570 21.62 -6.79 7.23
N HIS A 571 21.32 -5.51 7.15
CA HIS A 571 22.33 -4.50 6.85
C HIS A 571 23.48 -4.45 7.87
N PHE A 572 23.17 -4.67 9.15
CA PHE A 572 24.18 -4.59 10.20
C PHE A 572 25.00 -5.88 10.30
N VAL A 573 24.38 -7.03 10.06
CA VAL A 573 25.11 -8.29 9.96
C VAL A 573 26.10 -8.23 8.79
N ASP A 574 25.65 -7.75 7.63
CA ASP A 574 26.49 -7.51 6.46
C ASP A 574 27.62 -6.50 6.76
N LEU A 575 27.28 -5.39 7.39
CA LEU A 575 28.23 -4.31 7.74
C LEU A 575 29.33 -4.81 8.69
N MET A 576 28.97 -5.55 9.75
CA MET A 576 29.93 -6.12 10.68
C MET A 576 30.90 -7.06 9.98
N TYR A 577 30.41 -8.00 9.15
CA TYR A 577 31.24 -8.87 8.35
C TYR A 577 32.20 -8.08 7.46
N TRP A 578 31.67 -7.13 6.70
CA TRP A 578 32.48 -6.35 5.75
C TRP A 578 33.55 -5.49 6.43
N LEU A 579 33.25 -4.91 7.60
CA LEU A 579 34.23 -4.13 8.37
C LEU A 579 35.32 -5.03 8.98
N LEU A 580 34.95 -6.19 9.49
CA LEU A 580 35.86 -7.12 10.15
C LEU A 580 36.62 -8.04 9.18
N GLU A 581 36.07 -8.28 8.00
CA GLU A 581 36.57 -9.30 7.06
C GLU A 581 36.70 -10.69 7.72
N SER A 582 35.73 -11.00 8.60
CA SER A 582 35.71 -12.20 9.42
C SER A 582 34.29 -12.80 9.48
N GLU A 583 34.17 -14.12 9.39
CA GLU A 583 32.86 -14.82 9.41
C GLU A 583 32.25 -14.78 10.82
N PRO A 584 30.93 -14.49 10.93
CA PRO A 584 30.22 -14.66 12.18
C PRO A 584 30.03 -16.14 12.49
N LEU A 585 30.39 -16.58 13.69
CA LEU A 585 30.35 -17.97 14.13
C LEU A 585 29.12 -18.28 14.98
N SER A 586 28.70 -17.36 15.82
CA SER A 586 27.55 -17.55 16.71
C SER A 586 26.93 -16.21 17.11
N VAL A 587 25.68 -16.27 17.58
CA VAL A 587 24.95 -15.10 18.08
C VAL A 587 24.18 -15.47 19.33
N SER A 588 24.16 -14.53 20.30
CA SER A 588 23.27 -14.53 21.49
C SER A 588 22.40 -13.30 21.43
N ALA A 589 21.09 -13.45 21.61
CA ALA A 589 20.15 -12.34 21.45
C ALA A 589 19.00 -12.39 22.46
N TYR A 590 18.45 -11.22 22.76
CA TYR A 590 17.25 -11.00 23.58
C TYR A 590 16.36 -9.98 22.88
N SER A 591 15.06 -10.25 22.84
CA SER A 591 14.03 -9.32 22.33
C SER A 591 13.10 -8.85 23.44
N LEU A 592 12.40 -7.74 23.20
CA LEU A 592 11.29 -7.37 24.06
C LEU A 592 10.17 -8.43 24.01
N PRO A 593 9.39 -8.61 25.09
CA PRO A 593 8.26 -9.52 25.08
C PRO A 593 7.26 -9.15 23.99
N THR A 594 6.82 -10.15 23.24
CA THR A 594 5.74 -9.99 22.24
C THR A 594 4.41 -10.16 22.94
N GLY A 595 3.56 -9.14 22.93
CA GLY A 595 2.18 -9.23 23.40
C GLY A 595 1.30 -9.98 22.38
N LYS A 596 0.16 -10.52 22.85
CA LYS A 596 -0.80 -11.20 21.95
C LYS A 596 -1.38 -10.27 20.86
N GLU A 597 -1.40 -8.97 21.13
CA GLU A 597 -1.98 -7.93 20.26
C GLU A 597 -0.92 -7.03 19.61
N ASP A 598 0.34 -7.17 20.00
CA ASP A 598 1.43 -6.33 19.49
C ASP A 598 2.67 -7.17 19.12
N PRO A 599 2.90 -7.41 17.81
CA PRO A 599 4.07 -8.15 17.33
C PRO A 599 5.37 -7.33 17.38
N ILE A 600 5.40 -6.17 18.02
CA ILE A 600 6.57 -5.26 18.09
C ILE A 600 7.74 -5.91 18.85
N GLY A 601 7.51 -6.86 19.75
CA GLY A 601 8.54 -7.46 20.60
C GLY A 601 9.77 -7.91 19.82
N GLU A 602 9.61 -8.76 18.82
CA GLU A 602 10.71 -9.29 18.01
C GLU A 602 11.42 -8.25 17.13
N ASN A 603 10.76 -7.11 16.85
CA ASN A 603 11.37 -5.99 16.15
C ASN A 603 12.24 -5.10 17.05
N ASN A 604 12.39 -5.45 18.33
CA ASN A 604 13.23 -4.76 19.32
C ASN A 604 14.18 -5.77 19.94
N ILE A 605 15.43 -5.77 19.48
CA ILE A 605 16.39 -6.83 19.80
C ILE A 605 17.75 -6.23 20.19
N VAL A 606 18.41 -6.92 21.12
CA VAL A 606 19.84 -6.74 21.40
C VAL A 606 20.53 -8.07 21.15
N ALA A 607 21.60 -8.04 20.36
CA ALA A 607 22.34 -9.23 19.94
C ALA A 607 23.84 -9.00 20.00
N SER A 608 24.58 -10.06 20.34
CA SER A 608 26.05 -10.12 20.31
C SER A 608 26.51 -11.26 19.42
N PHE A 609 27.31 -10.95 18.41
CA PHE A 609 27.93 -11.90 17.47
C PHE A 609 29.39 -12.15 17.84
N ARG A 610 29.82 -13.38 17.72
CA ARG A 610 31.24 -13.78 17.78
C ARG A 610 31.74 -14.07 16.37
N PHE A 611 32.92 -13.54 16.06
CA PHE A 611 33.55 -13.69 14.76
C PHE A 611 34.78 -14.62 14.82
N ALA A 612 35.16 -15.16 13.67
CA ALA A 612 36.23 -16.15 13.58
C ALA A 612 37.61 -15.63 14.00
N ASP A 613 37.86 -14.31 13.83
CA ASP A 613 39.10 -13.66 14.26
C ASP A 613 39.09 -13.26 15.75
N GLY A 614 38.03 -13.63 16.49
CA GLY A 614 37.84 -13.27 17.90
C GLY A 614 37.17 -11.92 18.13
N SER A 615 36.80 -11.19 17.08
CA SER A 615 36.03 -9.94 17.19
C SER A 615 34.63 -10.17 17.72
N ILE A 616 34.04 -9.12 18.31
CA ILE A 616 32.66 -9.12 18.82
C ILE A 616 31.89 -7.99 18.13
N GLY A 617 30.70 -8.33 17.60
CA GLY A 617 29.79 -7.36 17.03
C GLY A 617 28.47 -7.32 17.79
N ASN A 618 28.04 -6.13 18.19
CA ASN A 618 26.77 -5.92 18.91
C ASN A 618 25.78 -5.17 18.03
N LEU A 619 24.51 -5.57 18.09
CA LEU A 619 23.41 -4.89 17.43
C LEU A 619 22.31 -4.59 18.45
N THR A 620 21.93 -3.31 18.56
CA THR A 620 20.70 -2.88 19.20
C THR A 620 19.77 -2.34 18.12
N TYR A 621 18.72 -3.05 17.81
CA TYR A 621 17.68 -2.60 16.88
C TYR A 621 16.41 -2.27 17.66
N CYS A 622 15.83 -1.08 17.45
CA CYS A 622 14.77 -0.53 18.30
C CYS A 622 13.71 0.18 17.46
N THR A 623 12.43 -0.17 17.64
CA THR A 623 11.28 0.53 17.05
C THR A 623 10.52 1.37 18.08
N VAL A 624 10.74 1.13 19.37
CA VAL A 624 10.08 1.83 20.48
C VAL A 624 10.78 3.12 20.92
N GLY A 625 11.88 3.50 20.26
CA GLY A 625 12.64 4.68 20.61
C GLY A 625 11.99 6.00 20.21
N SER A 626 12.57 7.13 20.68
CA SER A 626 12.10 8.46 20.30
C SER A 626 12.60 8.87 18.91
N LYS A 627 11.73 9.56 18.14
CA LYS A 627 12.11 10.19 16.86
C LYS A 627 13.23 11.23 16.96
N THR A 628 13.49 11.74 18.16
CA THR A 628 14.54 12.74 18.43
C THR A 628 15.89 12.14 18.82
N SER A 629 15.96 10.81 19.01
CA SER A 629 17.18 10.12 19.52
C SER A 629 18.19 9.71 18.44
N GLY A 630 18.16 10.29 17.25
CA GLY A 630 19.00 9.84 16.12
C GLY A 630 18.63 8.43 15.64
N GLY A 631 19.00 8.11 14.42
CA GLY A 631 18.67 6.81 13.79
C GLY A 631 19.81 5.80 13.94
N GLU A 632 20.78 5.88 13.06
CA GLU A 632 21.87 4.92 12.92
C GLU A 632 23.14 5.43 13.59
N HIS A 633 23.74 4.61 14.46
CA HIS A 633 25.00 4.85 15.11
C HIS A 633 25.86 3.58 15.06
N VAL A 634 27.07 3.70 14.54
CA VAL A 634 28.02 2.60 14.46
C VAL A 634 29.35 3.06 15.00
N GLU A 635 29.89 2.32 15.97
CA GLU A 635 31.21 2.56 16.53
C GLU A 635 32.06 1.29 16.49
N VAL A 636 33.34 1.46 16.26
CA VAL A 636 34.32 0.40 16.18
C VAL A 636 35.50 0.74 17.08
N PHE A 637 35.89 -0.21 17.93
CA PHE A 637 37.06 -0.13 18.76
C PHE A 637 38.03 -1.24 18.41
N THR A 638 39.27 -0.86 18.15
CA THR A 638 40.41 -1.76 17.96
C THR A 638 41.64 -1.17 18.65
N GLN A 639 42.77 -1.90 18.69
CA GLN A 639 43.94 -1.42 19.40
C GLN A 639 44.41 -0.06 18.88
N GLY A 640 44.29 0.97 19.72
CA GLY A 640 44.73 2.34 19.43
C GLY A 640 43.81 3.17 18.53
N VAL A 641 42.68 2.62 18.02
CA VAL A 641 41.74 3.34 17.16
C VAL A 641 40.32 3.15 17.65
N GLY A 642 39.57 4.25 17.77
CA GLY A 642 38.11 4.26 17.90
C GLY A 642 37.50 5.07 16.77
N ALA A 643 36.55 4.51 16.04
CA ALA A 643 35.87 5.20 14.94
C ALA A 643 34.34 5.15 15.11
N ILE A 644 33.69 6.28 14.92
CA ILE A 644 32.24 6.43 15.15
C ILE A 644 31.62 7.14 13.95
N THR A 645 30.55 6.56 13.40
CA THR A 645 29.70 7.21 12.38
C THR A 645 28.25 7.31 12.84
N GLU A 646 27.61 8.43 12.51
CA GLU A 646 26.21 8.71 12.88
C GLU A 646 25.41 9.18 11.66
N ASP A 647 24.26 8.54 11.43
CA ASP A 647 23.25 8.89 10.43
C ASP A 647 23.81 9.15 9.01
N PHE A 648 24.94 8.53 8.62
CA PHE A 648 25.67 8.79 7.37
C PHE A 648 26.14 10.25 7.21
N LYS A 649 26.17 11.04 8.29
CA LYS A 649 26.45 12.48 8.26
C LYS A 649 27.74 12.86 8.96
N THR A 650 28.17 12.05 9.89
CA THR A 650 29.41 12.32 10.64
C THR A 650 30.28 11.08 10.72
N LEU A 651 31.59 11.27 10.71
CA LEU A 651 32.58 10.26 11.05
C LEU A 651 33.62 10.90 11.97
N THR A 652 33.80 10.32 13.14
CA THR A 652 34.91 10.69 14.05
C THR A 652 35.87 9.52 14.19
N VAL A 653 37.14 9.73 13.93
CA VAL A 653 38.21 8.77 14.14
C VAL A 653 39.12 9.28 15.22
N ASN A 654 39.27 8.50 16.28
CA ASN A 654 40.16 8.73 17.41
C ASN A 654 41.33 7.75 17.33
N GLY A 655 42.55 8.23 17.25
CA GLY A 655 43.79 7.47 17.23
C GLY A 655 44.88 8.30 17.91
N SER A 656 46.03 8.48 17.24
CA SER A 656 47.10 9.42 17.69
C SER A 656 46.58 10.88 17.72
N SER A 657 45.54 11.20 16.98
CA SER A 657 44.77 12.46 16.99
C SER A 657 43.31 12.21 16.71
N ARG A 658 42.43 13.13 17.12
CA ARG A 658 41.00 13.09 16.78
C ARG A 658 40.77 13.80 15.45
N LYS A 659 40.13 13.09 14.50
CA LYS A 659 39.70 13.64 13.20
C LYS A 659 38.21 13.49 13.06
N THR A 660 37.48 14.54 12.72
CA THR A 660 36.04 14.52 12.49
C THR A 660 35.73 15.05 11.10
N LYS A 661 34.91 14.29 10.33
CA LYS A 661 34.33 14.71 9.07
C LYS A 661 32.82 14.84 9.27
N SER A 662 32.20 15.82 8.63
CA SER A 662 30.74 15.97 8.67
C SER A 662 30.21 16.45 7.33
N SER A 663 29.00 16.03 7.00
CA SER A 663 28.26 16.48 5.83
C SER A 663 26.87 16.97 6.24
N ARG A 664 26.36 17.93 5.49
CA ARG A 664 25.01 18.45 5.70
C ARG A 664 23.93 17.42 5.37
N TRP A 665 24.20 16.54 4.39
CA TRP A 665 23.27 15.56 3.85
C TRP A 665 23.85 14.15 3.97
N ALA A 666 22.99 13.19 4.26
CA ALA A 666 23.37 11.79 4.31
C ALA A 666 23.61 11.23 2.87
N GLU A 667 24.81 10.70 2.63
CA GLU A 667 25.12 9.94 1.42
C GLU A 667 25.15 8.45 1.77
N LYS A 668 24.11 7.72 1.32
CA LYS A 668 23.87 6.34 1.74
C LYS A 668 24.52 5.28 0.83
N GLY A 669 25.20 5.65 -0.24
CA GLY A 669 25.92 4.74 -1.11
C GLY A 669 25.09 4.07 -2.23
N TYR A 670 23.80 4.35 -2.37
CA TYR A 670 22.96 3.72 -3.41
C TYR A 670 23.49 3.94 -4.84
N ALA A 671 23.90 5.17 -5.17
CA ALA A 671 24.43 5.49 -6.49
C ALA A 671 25.73 4.75 -6.76
N ALA A 672 26.63 4.74 -5.79
CA ALA A 672 27.94 4.09 -5.90
C ALA A 672 27.78 2.56 -6.04
N GLN A 673 26.88 1.94 -5.28
CA GLN A 673 26.60 0.51 -5.39
C GLN A 673 26.09 0.14 -6.79
N MET A 674 25.10 0.90 -7.31
CA MET A 674 24.56 0.64 -8.64
C MET A 674 25.64 0.78 -9.71
N SER A 675 26.48 1.83 -9.64
CA SER A 675 27.59 2.03 -10.58
C SER A 675 28.60 0.90 -10.50
N ALA A 676 29.03 0.50 -9.30
CA ALA A 676 29.99 -0.58 -9.09
C ALA A 676 29.50 -1.92 -9.67
N PHE A 677 28.21 -2.25 -9.47
CA PHE A 677 27.62 -3.47 -10.03
C PHE A 677 27.61 -3.44 -11.57
N ILE A 678 27.14 -2.35 -12.17
CA ILE A 678 27.08 -2.20 -13.62
C ILE A 678 28.49 -2.22 -14.27
N GLU A 679 29.44 -1.52 -13.65
CA GLU A 679 30.84 -1.52 -14.11
C GLU A 679 31.51 -2.89 -13.94
N GLY A 680 31.20 -3.59 -12.84
CA GLY A 680 31.63 -4.96 -12.59
C GLY A 680 31.15 -5.91 -13.70
N LEU A 681 29.84 -5.86 -14.03
CA LEU A 681 29.26 -6.66 -15.11
C LEU A 681 29.95 -6.42 -16.45
N ARG A 682 30.20 -5.15 -16.83
CA ARG A 682 30.89 -4.80 -18.07
C ARG A 682 32.32 -5.31 -18.13
N ALA A 683 32.98 -5.32 -16.99
CA ALA A 683 34.37 -5.79 -16.86
C ALA A 683 34.48 -7.28 -16.60
N GLY A 684 33.39 -8.04 -16.54
CA GLY A 684 33.38 -9.46 -16.20
C GLY A 684 33.85 -9.76 -14.76
N ARG A 685 33.75 -8.75 -13.84
CA ARG A 685 34.17 -8.89 -12.45
C ARG A 685 33.00 -9.32 -11.58
N GLN A 686 33.28 -10.12 -10.55
CA GLN A 686 32.29 -10.45 -9.52
C GLN A 686 31.84 -9.18 -8.77
N PRO A 687 30.56 -9.12 -8.34
CA PRO A 687 30.07 -8.00 -7.55
C PRO A 687 30.74 -7.95 -6.16
N GLU A 688 30.93 -6.76 -5.62
CA GLU A 688 31.49 -6.57 -4.26
C GLU A 688 30.57 -7.10 -3.16
N VAL A 689 29.27 -7.18 -3.43
CA VAL A 689 28.26 -7.83 -2.60
C VAL A 689 27.73 -9.02 -3.36
N THR A 690 28.08 -10.21 -2.94
CA THR A 690 27.75 -11.45 -3.62
C THR A 690 26.47 -12.09 -3.08
N VAL A 691 25.99 -13.14 -3.76
CA VAL A 691 24.91 -14.01 -3.24
C VAL A 691 25.27 -14.64 -1.89
N ARG A 692 26.59 -14.92 -1.66
CA ARG A 692 27.06 -15.46 -0.38
C ARG A 692 26.93 -14.43 0.75
N ASP A 693 27.22 -13.15 0.47
CA ASP A 693 27.01 -12.07 1.44
C ASP A 693 25.54 -11.90 1.82
N GLY A 694 24.66 -11.98 0.80
CA GLY A 694 23.22 -11.98 1.01
C GLY A 694 22.74 -13.11 1.91
N ALA A 695 23.24 -14.31 1.67
CA ALA A 695 22.94 -15.49 2.48
C ALA A 695 23.46 -15.34 3.92
N ARG A 696 24.70 -14.89 4.10
CA ARG A 696 25.31 -14.64 5.43
C ARG A 696 24.46 -13.68 6.26
N ALA A 697 24.05 -12.57 5.67
CA ALA A 697 23.26 -11.57 6.35
C ALA A 697 21.87 -12.10 6.73
N THR A 698 21.20 -12.80 5.83
CA THR A 698 19.89 -13.40 6.08
C THR A 698 19.97 -14.47 7.16
N ILE A 699 20.91 -15.43 7.04
CA ILE A 699 21.11 -16.53 8.00
C ILE A 699 21.47 -15.97 9.39
N GLY A 700 22.35 -14.95 9.46
CA GLY A 700 22.70 -14.28 10.70
C GLY A 700 21.48 -13.69 11.40
N CYS A 701 20.57 -13.06 10.67
CA CYS A 701 19.30 -12.55 11.21
C CYS A 701 18.37 -13.67 11.69
N LEU A 702 18.24 -14.75 10.94
CA LEU A 702 17.42 -15.92 11.33
C LEU A 702 17.93 -16.55 12.62
N ARG A 703 19.25 -16.72 12.76
CA ARG A 703 19.87 -17.25 13.99
C ARG A 703 19.76 -16.28 15.17
N MET A 704 19.80 -14.98 14.91
CA MET A 704 19.54 -13.96 15.92
C MET A 704 18.12 -14.04 16.46
N LEU A 705 17.11 -14.19 15.60
CA LEU A 705 15.72 -14.36 16.00
C LEU A 705 15.51 -15.70 16.75
N GLU A 706 16.14 -16.79 16.29
CA GLU A 706 16.11 -18.09 16.96
C GLU A 706 16.68 -17.99 18.37
N SER A 707 17.87 -17.37 18.53
CA SER A 707 18.48 -17.15 19.84
C SER A 707 17.58 -16.32 20.78
N ALA A 708 16.93 -15.28 20.25
CA ALA A 708 16.01 -14.47 21.05
C ALA A 708 14.78 -15.26 21.52
N ARG A 709 14.31 -16.23 20.75
CA ARG A 709 13.15 -17.08 21.08
C ARG A 709 13.51 -18.22 22.02
N THR A 710 14.68 -18.82 21.85
CA THR A 710 15.15 -19.98 22.65
C THR A 710 15.90 -19.56 23.90
N HIS A 711 16.38 -18.31 23.97
CA HIS A 711 17.29 -17.77 24.99
C HIS A 711 18.64 -18.51 25.07
N GLU A 712 19.01 -19.20 24.00
CA GLU A 712 20.27 -19.95 23.88
C GLU A 712 21.15 -19.32 22.77
N PRO A 713 22.48 -19.40 22.87
CA PRO A 713 23.35 -19.07 21.78
C PRO A 713 23.08 -19.95 20.55
N CYS A 714 23.04 -19.36 19.37
CA CYS A 714 22.86 -20.09 18.11
C CYS A 714 24.11 -20.01 17.25
N ASP A 715 24.57 -21.16 16.76
CA ASP A 715 25.70 -21.23 15.80
C ASP A 715 25.28 -20.76 14.41
N ILE A 716 26.19 -20.05 13.75
CA ILE A 716 26.03 -19.59 12.37
C ILE A 716 26.99 -20.41 11.51
N ASN A 717 26.44 -21.39 10.80
CA ASN A 717 27.20 -22.22 9.88
C ASN A 717 26.73 -21.98 8.44
N LEU A 718 27.38 -21.03 7.78
CA LEU A 718 27.03 -20.60 6.43
C LEU A 718 27.25 -21.74 5.42
N ASP A 719 28.41 -22.42 5.49
CA ASP A 719 28.78 -23.47 4.54
C ASP A 719 27.82 -24.65 4.63
N ALA A 720 27.50 -25.11 5.83
CA ALA A 720 26.52 -26.18 6.03
C ALA A 720 25.14 -25.79 5.49
N THR A 721 24.71 -24.55 5.70
CA THR A 721 23.41 -24.07 5.21
C THR A 721 23.38 -23.98 3.69
N LEU A 722 24.48 -23.56 3.05
CA LEU A 722 24.58 -23.46 1.59
C LEU A 722 24.87 -24.81 0.90
N GLY A 723 25.24 -25.84 1.66
CA GLY A 723 25.61 -27.15 1.13
C GLY A 723 26.97 -27.15 0.46
N THR A 724 27.89 -26.27 0.88
CA THR A 724 29.29 -26.25 0.39
C THR A 724 30.15 -27.02 1.35
N PRO A 725 31.12 -27.84 0.85
CA PRO A 725 32.07 -28.54 1.72
C PRO A 725 32.89 -27.54 2.55
N ALA A 726 33.08 -27.83 3.83
CA ALA A 726 33.89 -26.98 4.70
C ALA A 726 35.34 -26.87 4.11
N GLY A 727 35.75 -25.65 3.78
CA GLY A 727 37.09 -25.38 3.25
C GLY A 727 37.23 -25.27 1.72
N ALA A 728 36.17 -25.43 0.93
CA ALA A 728 36.25 -25.41 -0.54
C ALA A 728 36.51 -24.01 -1.16
N LEU A 729 36.64 -22.95 -0.39
CA LEU A 729 36.72 -21.55 -0.87
C LEU A 729 38.04 -20.83 -0.50
N GLN A 730 39.09 -21.53 -0.05
CA GLN A 730 40.41 -20.91 0.05
C GLN A 730 41.18 -20.81 -1.30
N GLU A 731 40.63 -21.40 -2.38
CA GLU A 731 41.28 -21.44 -3.71
C GLU A 731 40.68 -20.45 -4.74
N LEU A 732 39.75 -19.61 -4.38
CA LEU A 732 39.07 -18.64 -5.31
C LEU A 732 39.20 -17.19 -4.88
N VAL A 733 40.23 -16.81 -4.12
CA VAL A 733 40.56 -15.40 -3.81
C VAL A 733 41.82 -15.00 -4.56
#